data_a3ee947b1456bbf7560f0c5ba96ef0c3
#
_entry.id   a3ee947b1456bbf7560f0c5ba96ef0c3
#
_cell.length_a   1.000
_cell.length_b   1.000
_cell.length_c   1.000
_cell.angle_alpha   90.00
_cell.angle_beta   90.00
_cell.angle_gamma   90.00
#
_symmetry.space_group_name_H-M   'P 1'
#
loop_
_entity.id
_entity.type
_entity.pdbx_description
1 polymer ?
#
loop_
_entity_poly.entity_id
_entity_poly.type
_entity_poly.pdbx_seq_one_letter_code
_entity_poly.pdbx_strand_id
1 'polypeptide(L)'
;MVYPNAKEHTDLKFDASKRHTDSIDSLLLANFDRVDSARRQINLGEVVVTARESRGTTSASLIDRQAMAHLQPSSFTDLVELLPGYVSKDPAMGEANLIRLRQATQSSNDDYNTSSLGTAFVVDGVPMSSAAEMQATGDADRQNRLSTGKGVDMRQLSTDDIESVEIVRGIPSAEYGDLTSGLVKIKRKSGVTALEARFKADMQSQLFYIGKGFNMPSPGWSVNVSADYLDSRIDPRDNRDNFKRVTFSTRSNLRRHVGGKNLTWDASVNYTGTFERDKNDPDLTVNNTIDYYTNSINRFSLNNAIVLTDPAGRFFKSASVTNGISYSTEHLHQEKTVASSRLYPLPVSLVPGPNDVGFLPMLYIGNLDVYGRPLTVFTKLSGVASYSSSYISGFLKAGVQWDFSKNHGRGQVYDLSRPITPGNTSRPRPYSAVPAINQLSAYVENESNIRLGNHTIRIQAGLRESQLLGLDKRYYLSHRAYVDPRVNLKYTLPYLMVHTSPMVFEIAAGAGLHTMLPVAAYLYPEPAYNDYVQLNYYHNNEQWRRMNVKTFVDDRTNYSIRAARNFKWEVRGDISWDGNRLSVTYFRERMNDAFRWDSELRYRTYNRYDASGWNPSADGVPDLDKLPYVTETRIELLSTPCNASLIKKEGVEFTLSTKRFPVVRTRLTVNGAWFKTILTNSTGQWYKPTIIVNNKELQYAGYYNDPDGTKYQSFNTNFTFDTDIPSLRLNISLSVQNMWFTSSRTLPRSGIPLEYVDVDGVTHPWTDLAAADPYLKQLIRTYSSTAFEERRVPAESNFNLKATKKLWNDQLGIALYVNRLLSIAPDYYVTGILQRRYSSPYFGMELNLKL
;
A
#
# COMPACT_ATOMS: atom_id res chain seq x y z
N MET A 1 -56.76 -17.48 -30.85
CA MET A 1 -58.02 -16.81 -30.42
C MET A 1 -57.59 -15.70 -29.42
N VAL A 2 -57.84 -14.49 -29.91
CA VAL A 2 -58.21 -13.26 -29.17
C VAL A 2 -57.20 -12.67 -28.17
N TYR A 3 -56.50 -11.65 -28.62
CA TYR A 3 -55.99 -10.53 -27.84
C TYR A 3 -57.12 -9.66 -27.32
N PRO A 4 -56.95 -8.92 -26.24
CA PRO A 4 -57.53 -7.59 -26.15
C PRO A 4 -56.53 -6.46 -26.06
N ASN A 5 -56.90 -5.40 -26.72
CA ASN A 5 -56.25 -4.13 -27.01
C ASN A 5 -55.92 -3.27 -25.81
N ALA A 6 -54.86 -2.46 -26.06
CA ALA A 6 -54.51 -1.23 -25.36
C ALA A 6 -55.57 -0.15 -25.56
N LYS A 7 -55.71 0.72 -24.58
CA LYS A 7 -55.80 2.18 -24.61
C LYS A 7 -56.38 2.72 -23.33
N GLU A 8 -55.64 3.44 -22.60
CA GLU A 8 -56.12 4.66 -21.93
C GLU A 8 -54.93 5.61 -21.75
N HIS A 9 -54.95 6.62 -22.59
CA HIS A 9 -54.18 7.86 -22.40
C HIS A 9 -54.93 8.65 -21.32
N THR A 10 -54.27 8.87 -20.19
CA THR A 10 -54.67 9.96 -19.26
C THR A 10 -53.63 11.09 -19.34
N ASP A 11 -54.01 12.15 -19.98
CA ASP A 11 -53.32 13.46 -19.97
C ASP A 11 -53.23 13.99 -18.54
N LEU A 12 -52.07 13.87 -17.94
CA LEU A 12 -51.72 14.59 -16.70
C LEU A 12 -51.16 15.97 -17.07
N LYS A 13 -52.05 17.00 -16.98
CA LYS A 13 -51.61 18.40 -16.95
C LYS A 13 -50.69 18.62 -15.77
N PHE A 14 -49.47 18.91 -16.07
CA PHE A 14 -48.43 19.26 -15.07
C PHE A 14 -48.58 20.71 -14.64
N ASP A 15 -48.84 20.92 -13.35
CA ASP A 15 -48.78 22.23 -12.67
C ASP A 15 -47.32 22.62 -12.37
N ALA A 16 -46.85 23.69 -13.03
CA ALA A 16 -45.49 24.17 -12.97
C ALA A 16 -45.05 24.82 -11.62
N SER A 17 -46.02 25.08 -10.71
CA SER A 17 -45.73 25.76 -9.43
C SER A 17 -45.22 24.82 -8.31
N LYS A 18 -45.38 23.49 -8.43
CA LYS A 18 -44.89 22.51 -7.44
C LYS A 18 -43.51 21.93 -7.72
N ARG A 19 -42.87 22.35 -8.84
CA ARG A 19 -41.58 21.72 -9.30
C ARG A 19 -40.32 22.23 -8.59
N HIS A 20 -40.38 23.20 -7.70
CA HIS A 20 -39.17 23.82 -7.16
C HIS A 20 -38.66 23.19 -5.85
N THR A 21 -39.50 22.45 -5.13
CA THR A 21 -39.12 21.80 -3.87
C THR A 21 -38.70 20.34 -4.06
N ASP A 22 -39.34 19.59 -4.96
CA ASP A 22 -39.07 18.15 -5.13
C ASP A 22 -37.75 17.83 -5.86
N SER A 23 -37.21 18.75 -6.66
CA SER A 23 -35.94 18.54 -7.39
C SER A 23 -34.70 18.75 -6.50
N ILE A 24 -34.82 19.52 -5.43
CA ILE A 24 -33.74 19.79 -4.48
C ILE A 24 -33.61 18.62 -3.50
N ASP A 25 -34.72 18.07 -3.03
CA ASP A 25 -34.72 16.92 -2.13
C ASP A 25 -34.23 15.63 -2.81
N SER A 26 -34.48 15.45 -4.10
CA SER A 26 -33.95 14.32 -4.87
C SER A 26 -32.45 14.41 -5.11
N LEU A 27 -31.87 15.61 -5.23
CA LEU A 27 -30.43 15.85 -5.37
C LEU A 27 -29.70 15.73 -4.03
N LEU A 28 -30.39 16.00 -2.92
CA LEU A 28 -29.87 15.88 -1.58
C LEU A 28 -29.79 14.40 -1.13
N LEU A 29 -30.81 13.62 -1.46
CA LEU A 29 -30.83 12.16 -1.28
C LEU A 29 -29.80 11.46 -2.18
N ALA A 30 -29.53 11.98 -3.38
CA ALA A 30 -28.57 11.40 -4.32
C ALA A 30 -27.11 11.45 -3.83
N ASN A 31 -26.76 12.29 -2.86
CA ASN A 31 -25.43 12.31 -2.27
C ASN A 31 -25.25 11.31 -1.12
N PHE A 32 -26.33 10.91 -0.44
CA PHE A 32 -26.33 9.79 0.50
C PHE A 32 -26.42 8.43 -0.22
N ASP A 33 -27.12 8.42 -1.36
CA ASP A 33 -27.33 7.26 -2.23
C ASP A 33 -26.43 7.30 -3.48
N ARG A 34 -25.25 7.92 -3.46
CA ARG A 34 -24.37 7.92 -4.65
C ARG A 34 -24.01 6.54 -5.18
N VAL A 35 -24.10 5.52 -4.35
CA VAL A 35 -24.06 4.13 -4.80
C VAL A 35 -25.42 3.65 -5.34
N ASP A 36 -26.54 4.16 -4.81
CA ASP A 36 -27.89 3.81 -5.30
C ASP A 36 -28.34 4.71 -6.46
N SER A 37 -27.89 5.95 -6.57
CA SER A 37 -28.18 6.80 -7.74
C SER A 37 -27.38 6.42 -8.98
N ALA A 38 -26.20 5.84 -8.81
CA ALA A 38 -25.51 5.12 -9.88
C ALA A 38 -26.34 3.90 -10.36
N ARG A 39 -27.09 3.26 -9.47
CA ARG A 39 -28.04 2.19 -9.81
C ARG A 39 -29.28 2.68 -10.62
N ARG A 40 -29.77 3.90 -10.38
CA ARG A 40 -30.96 4.42 -11.08
C ARG A 40 -30.70 5.00 -12.48
N GLN A 41 -29.44 5.29 -12.82
CA GLN A 41 -29.02 5.70 -14.18
C GLN A 41 -28.40 4.54 -14.99
N ILE A 42 -28.31 3.35 -14.43
CA ILE A 42 -27.87 2.18 -15.17
C ILE A 42 -29.09 1.73 -15.99
N ASN A 43 -29.05 1.89 -17.30
CA ASN A 43 -29.86 1.08 -18.20
C ASN A 43 -29.60 -0.38 -17.83
N LEU A 44 -30.62 -1.08 -17.30
CA LEU A 44 -30.56 -2.44 -16.77
C LEU A 44 -30.08 -3.51 -17.75
N GLY A 45 -29.52 -3.15 -18.88
CA GLY A 45 -28.99 -4.03 -19.93
C GLY A 45 -27.57 -3.76 -20.38
N GLU A 46 -26.85 -2.72 -19.84
CA GLU A 46 -25.53 -2.40 -20.35
C GLU A 46 -24.43 -2.84 -19.40
N VAL A 47 -23.68 -3.87 -19.78
CA VAL A 47 -22.50 -4.36 -19.05
C VAL A 47 -21.34 -3.36 -19.27
N VAL A 48 -20.75 -2.83 -18.19
CA VAL A 48 -19.56 -2.00 -18.23
C VAL A 48 -18.41 -2.79 -17.62
N VAL A 49 -17.38 -3.05 -18.41
CA VAL A 49 -16.28 -3.97 -18.09
C VAL A 49 -15.00 -3.28 -17.61
N THR A 50 -15.05 -1.96 -17.43
CA THR A 50 -13.89 -1.14 -17.05
C THR A 50 -14.22 -0.26 -15.85
N ALA A 51 -13.20 0.26 -15.17
CA ALA A 51 -13.39 1.32 -14.18
C ALA A 51 -14.01 2.57 -14.82
N ARG A 52 -14.91 3.21 -14.08
CA ARG A 52 -15.52 4.47 -14.51
C ARG A 52 -14.87 5.63 -13.76
N GLU A 53 -14.45 6.66 -14.49
CA GLU A 53 -13.99 7.89 -13.88
C GLU A 53 -15.15 8.62 -13.19
N SER A 54 -14.96 9.03 -11.94
CA SER A 54 -15.97 9.72 -11.14
C SER A 54 -16.37 11.05 -11.78
N ARG A 55 -17.65 11.41 -11.64
CA ARG A 55 -18.15 12.75 -11.99
C ARG A 55 -18.05 13.74 -10.82
N GLY A 56 -17.36 13.35 -9.73
CA GLY A 56 -17.14 14.20 -8.57
C GLY A 56 -16.19 15.37 -8.86
N THR A 57 -15.85 16.08 -7.80
CA THR A 57 -14.92 17.23 -7.81
C THR A 57 -13.45 16.81 -7.85
N THR A 58 -13.14 15.56 -7.52
CA THR A 58 -11.77 14.99 -7.47
C THR A 58 -11.64 13.81 -8.43
N SER A 59 -10.41 13.48 -8.84
CA SER A 59 -10.11 12.32 -9.68
C SER A 59 -10.23 11.03 -8.87
N ALA A 60 -11.19 10.20 -9.27
CA ALA A 60 -11.44 8.90 -8.66
C ALA A 60 -11.99 7.91 -9.68
N SER A 61 -11.59 6.65 -9.56
CA SER A 61 -12.10 5.54 -10.37
C SER A 61 -13.03 4.67 -9.55
N LEU A 62 -14.23 4.42 -10.08
CA LEU A 62 -15.21 3.52 -9.51
C LEU A 62 -15.19 2.19 -10.27
N ILE A 63 -14.92 1.10 -9.57
CA ILE A 63 -14.97 -0.27 -10.05
C ILE A 63 -16.21 -0.92 -9.43
N ASP A 64 -17.21 -1.18 -10.23
CA ASP A 64 -18.44 -1.82 -9.78
C ASP A 64 -18.36 -3.35 -9.91
N ARG A 65 -19.39 -4.04 -9.40
CA ARG A 65 -19.47 -5.49 -9.44
C ARG A 65 -19.45 -6.06 -10.85
N GLN A 66 -19.98 -5.35 -11.85
CA GLN A 66 -19.99 -5.82 -13.24
C GLN A 66 -18.57 -5.81 -13.81
N ALA A 67 -17.80 -4.74 -13.56
CA ALA A 67 -16.40 -4.64 -13.94
C ALA A 67 -15.56 -5.73 -13.25
N MET A 68 -15.79 -5.99 -11.96
CA MET A 68 -15.11 -7.05 -11.21
C MET A 68 -15.47 -8.44 -11.74
N ALA A 69 -16.74 -8.72 -11.98
CA ALA A 69 -17.19 -9.99 -12.55
C ALA A 69 -16.64 -10.24 -13.96
N HIS A 70 -16.43 -9.16 -14.72
CA HIS A 70 -15.77 -9.25 -16.01
C HIS A 70 -14.27 -9.44 -15.88
N LEU A 71 -13.59 -8.71 -14.99
CA LEU A 71 -12.15 -8.83 -14.76
C LEU A 71 -11.76 -10.22 -14.21
N GLN A 72 -12.61 -10.81 -13.36
CA GLN A 72 -12.39 -12.12 -12.70
C GLN A 72 -11.11 -12.14 -11.86
N PRO A 73 -10.98 -11.23 -10.91
CA PRO A 73 -9.76 -11.09 -10.13
C PRO A 73 -9.49 -12.34 -9.27
N SER A 74 -8.24 -12.74 -9.16
CA SER A 74 -7.75 -13.69 -8.15
C SER A 74 -7.39 -12.96 -6.85
N SER A 75 -6.98 -11.72 -6.99
CA SER A 75 -6.48 -10.85 -5.92
C SER A 75 -7.01 -9.43 -6.10
N PHE A 76 -7.02 -8.66 -5.01
CA PHE A 76 -7.36 -7.24 -5.08
C PHE A 76 -6.40 -6.45 -5.98
N THR A 77 -5.17 -6.90 -6.12
CA THR A 77 -4.16 -6.31 -7.01
C THR A 77 -4.63 -6.24 -8.46
N ASP A 78 -5.40 -7.24 -8.91
CA ASP A 78 -5.89 -7.31 -10.29
C ASP A 78 -6.86 -6.15 -10.60
N LEU A 79 -7.56 -5.60 -9.58
CA LEU A 79 -8.45 -4.45 -9.76
C LEU A 79 -7.71 -3.18 -10.15
N VAL A 80 -6.45 -3.08 -9.77
CA VAL A 80 -5.61 -1.90 -10.05
C VAL A 80 -5.29 -1.78 -11.54
N GLU A 81 -5.30 -2.87 -12.31
CA GLU A 81 -5.08 -2.85 -13.76
C GLU A 81 -6.15 -2.08 -14.54
N LEU A 82 -7.33 -1.90 -13.95
CA LEU A 82 -8.41 -1.10 -14.56
C LEU A 82 -8.16 0.42 -14.46
N LEU A 83 -7.16 0.85 -13.69
CA LEU A 83 -6.82 2.26 -13.54
C LEU A 83 -5.96 2.76 -14.69
N PRO A 84 -6.06 4.05 -15.07
CA PRO A 84 -5.10 4.67 -15.98
C PRO A 84 -3.67 4.56 -15.46
N GLY A 85 -2.74 4.17 -16.31
CA GLY A 85 -1.31 4.03 -15.94
C GLY A 85 -0.87 2.62 -15.55
N TYR A 86 -1.79 1.65 -15.51
CA TYR A 86 -1.50 0.27 -15.14
C TYR A 86 -1.73 -0.69 -16.30
N VAL A 87 -1.06 -1.81 -16.27
CA VAL A 87 -1.22 -2.93 -17.20
C VAL A 87 -1.41 -4.21 -16.39
N SER A 88 -2.03 -5.21 -17.00
CA SER A 88 -2.21 -6.53 -16.40
C SER A 88 -0.87 -7.17 -16.06
N LYS A 89 -0.81 -7.80 -14.89
CA LYS A 89 0.34 -8.58 -14.42
C LYS A 89 -0.16 -9.92 -13.91
N ASP A 90 0.70 -10.92 -13.99
CA ASP A 90 0.41 -12.20 -13.35
C ASP A 90 0.34 -12.02 -11.82
N PRO A 91 -0.51 -12.79 -11.13
CA PRO A 91 -0.60 -12.75 -9.69
C PRO A 91 0.75 -13.05 -9.04
N ALA A 92 1.26 -12.14 -8.21
CA ALA A 92 2.52 -12.28 -7.49
C ALA A 92 2.24 -12.52 -6.00
N MET A 93 1.75 -13.72 -5.64
CA MET A 93 1.35 -14.03 -4.26
C MET A 93 2.52 -14.36 -3.34
N GLY A 94 3.73 -14.57 -3.85
CA GLY A 94 4.95 -14.81 -3.06
C GLY A 94 5.56 -13.56 -2.42
N GLU A 95 5.02 -12.35 -2.72
CA GLU A 95 5.48 -11.09 -2.15
C GLU A 95 4.31 -10.29 -1.61
N ALA A 96 4.57 -9.36 -0.66
CA ALA A 96 3.55 -8.42 -0.20
C ALA A 96 3.07 -7.52 -1.34
N ASN A 97 1.78 -7.55 -1.62
CA ASN A 97 1.17 -6.77 -2.70
C ASN A 97 0.75 -5.39 -2.21
N LEU A 98 1.57 -4.40 -2.52
CA LEU A 98 1.42 -3.03 -2.07
C LEU A 98 0.92 -2.12 -3.19
N ILE A 99 -0.13 -1.34 -2.93
CA ILE A 99 -0.67 -0.39 -3.93
C ILE A 99 0.23 0.85 -4.07
N ARG A 100 0.44 1.30 -5.31
CA ARG A 100 1.21 2.51 -5.61
C ARG A 100 0.47 3.36 -6.62
N LEU A 101 -0.19 4.42 -6.16
CA LEU A 101 -1.01 5.27 -7.01
C LEU A 101 -0.17 6.37 -7.68
N ARG A 102 -0.47 6.65 -8.98
CA ARG A 102 0.16 7.74 -9.76
C ARG A 102 1.68 7.69 -9.72
N GLN A 103 2.25 6.52 -10.02
CA GLN A 103 3.68 6.29 -9.90
C GLN A 103 4.23 5.49 -11.08
N ALA A 104 5.38 5.94 -11.63
CA ALA A 104 6.00 5.33 -12.80
C ALA A 104 6.68 3.99 -12.49
N THR A 105 7.13 3.76 -11.22
CA THR A 105 7.77 2.51 -10.80
C THR A 105 6.85 1.66 -9.96
N GLN A 106 6.95 0.35 -10.15
CA GLN A 106 6.27 -0.67 -9.35
C GLN A 106 7.26 -1.44 -8.46
N SER A 107 8.55 -1.04 -8.42
CA SER A 107 9.56 -1.70 -7.58
C SER A 107 9.21 -1.60 -6.11
N SER A 108 9.32 -2.72 -5.39
CA SER A 108 9.14 -2.81 -3.94
C SER A 108 10.38 -2.39 -3.15
N ASN A 109 11.54 -2.42 -3.80
CA ASN A 109 12.85 -2.30 -3.15
C ASN A 109 13.45 -0.89 -3.17
N ASP A 110 12.62 0.14 -3.33
CA ASP A 110 13.08 1.53 -3.25
C ASP A 110 12.86 2.08 -1.85
N ASP A 111 13.93 2.26 -1.09
CA ASP A 111 13.92 2.72 0.31
C ASP A 111 13.33 4.12 0.49
N TYR A 112 13.28 4.92 -0.59
CA TYR A 112 12.65 6.23 -0.59
C TYR A 112 11.13 6.19 -0.78
N ASN A 113 10.55 5.02 -1.07
CA ASN A 113 9.17 4.90 -1.52
C ASN A 113 8.19 4.53 -0.41
N THR A 114 7.52 5.52 0.16
CA THR A 114 6.46 5.35 1.16
C THR A 114 5.04 5.53 0.59
N SER A 115 4.88 5.47 -0.73
CA SER A 115 3.57 5.74 -1.36
C SER A 115 2.48 4.75 -0.96
N SER A 116 2.82 3.48 -0.76
CA SER A 116 1.85 2.47 -0.33
C SER A 116 1.44 2.67 1.14
N LEU A 117 2.39 2.99 2.01
CA LEU A 117 2.10 3.35 3.40
C LEU A 117 1.15 4.54 3.47
N GLY A 118 1.34 5.53 2.58
CA GLY A 118 0.47 6.70 2.46
C GLY A 118 -0.86 6.47 1.73
N THR A 119 -1.25 5.23 1.41
CA THR A 119 -2.54 4.91 0.80
C THR A 119 -3.47 4.27 1.84
N ALA A 120 -4.54 4.99 2.19
CA ALA A 120 -5.52 4.49 3.15
C ALA A 120 -6.51 3.53 2.50
N PHE A 121 -6.80 2.41 3.17
CA PHE A 121 -7.86 1.47 2.81
C PHE A 121 -9.00 1.59 3.81
N VAL A 122 -10.22 1.79 3.33
CA VAL A 122 -11.43 1.92 4.16
C VAL A 122 -12.45 0.89 3.70
N VAL A 123 -12.81 -0.05 4.58
CA VAL A 123 -13.75 -1.13 4.30
C VAL A 123 -15.04 -0.88 5.10
N ASP A 124 -16.17 -0.67 4.40
CA ASP A 124 -17.46 -0.36 5.00
C ASP A 124 -17.39 0.81 6.02
N GLY A 125 -16.56 1.82 5.74
CA GLY A 125 -16.38 3.02 6.57
C GLY A 125 -15.31 2.91 7.66
N VAL A 126 -14.70 1.74 7.88
CA VAL A 126 -13.65 1.50 8.88
C VAL A 126 -12.29 1.37 8.18
N PRO A 127 -11.27 2.13 8.60
CA PRO A 127 -9.93 2.03 8.03
C PRO A 127 -9.25 0.71 8.41
N MET A 128 -8.50 0.14 7.46
CA MET A 128 -7.56 -0.95 7.73
C MET A 128 -6.24 -0.33 8.20
N SER A 129 -5.90 -0.55 9.46
CA SER A 129 -4.67 -0.01 10.04
C SER A 129 -3.56 -1.06 10.04
N SER A 130 -2.36 -0.66 9.63
CA SER A 130 -1.10 -1.40 9.80
C SER A 130 -0.18 -0.73 10.84
N ALA A 131 -0.70 0.25 11.61
CA ALA A 131 0.10 1.07 12.51
C ALA A 131 0.80 0.29 13.63
N ALA A 132 0.21 -0.85 14.09
CA ALA A 132 0.78 -1.72 15.12
C ALA A 132 1.43 -2.99 14.56
N GLU A 133 1.57 -3.14 13.24
CA GLU A 133 2.30 -4.25 12.63
C GLU A 133 3.80 -4.07 12.87
N MET A 134 4.44 -5.13 13.41
CA MET A 134 5.85 -5.09 13.82
C MET A 134 6.62 -6.35 13.42
N GLN A 135 6.07 -7.18 12.52
CA GLN A 135 6.77 -8.35 12.04
C GLN A 135 8.10 -7.96 11.39
N ALA A 136 9.14 -8.70 11.66
CA ALA A 136 10.47 -8.52 11.12
C ALA A 136 11.08 -9.87 10.77
N THR A 137 11.92 -9.92 9.75
CA THR A 137 12.74 -11.08 9.40
C THR A 137 14.21 -10.73 9.57
N GLY A 138 15.02 -11.71 9.99
CA GLY A 138 16.47 -11.56 10.03
C GLY A 138 17.14 -11.74 8.67
N ASP A 139 16.38 -11.97 7.60
CA ASP A 139 16.88 -12.26 6.27
C ASP A 139 16.47 -11.17 5.28
N ALA A 140 17.47 -10.52 4.65
CA ALA A 140 17.25 -9.48 3.66
C ALA A 140 16.46 -9.99 2.45
N ASP A 141 16.66 -11.24 2.03
CA ASP A 141 16.01 -11.84 0.86
C ASP A 141 14.50 -12.02 1.05
N ARG A 142 14.02 -12.00 2.30
CA ARG A 142 12.61 -12.18 2.66
C ARG A 142 11.89 -10.91 3.10
N GLN A 143 12.58 -9.78 3.08
CA GLN A 143 12.00 -8.46 3.42
C GLN A 143 10.84 -8.04 2.51
N ASN A 144 10.81 -8.51 1.26
CA ASN A 144 9.75 -8.22 0.29
C ASN A 144 8.45 -8.98 0.59
N ARG A 145 8.49 -10.03 1.42
CA ARG A 145 7.30 -10.79 1.85
C ARG A 145 6.51 -10.08 2.94
N LEU A 146 7.12 -9.10 3.64
CA LEU A 146 6.53 -8.35 4.74
C LEU A 146 6.06 -6.96 4.32
N SER A 147 4.91 -6.55 4.87
CA SER A 147 4.29 -5.23 4.68
C SER A 147 4.56 -4.25 5.83
N THR A 148 5.25 -4.68 6.88
CA THR A 148 5.54 -3.86 8.07
C THR A 148 6.19 -2.52 7.70
N GLY A 149 5.57 -1.41 8.10
CA GLY A 149 6.03 -0.07 7.77
C GLY A 149 5.88 0.34 6.30
N LYS A 150 5.25 -0.51 5.45
CA LYS A 150 5.11 -0.28 3.99
C LYS A 150 3.67 -0.05 3.54
N GLY A 151 2.66 -0.37 4.37
CA GLY A 151 1.23 -0.21 4.06
C GLY A 151 0.44 -1.52 4.09
N VAL A 152 -0.78 -1.48 3.53
CA VAL A 152 -1.69 -2.64 3.53
C VAL A 152 -1.29 -3.65 2.45
N ASP A 153 -1.13 -4.92 2.83
CA ASP A 153 -0.94 -6.01 1.89
C ASP A 153 -2.29 -6.44 1.27
N MET A 154 -2.43 -6.19 -0.02
CA MET A 154 -3.66 -6.48 -0.78
C MET A 154 -3.95 -7.98 -0.92
N ARG A 155 -2.99 -8.89 -0.67
CA ARG A 155 -3.23 -10.33 -0.64
C ARG A 155 -4.28 -10.73 0.41
N GLN A 156 -4.42 -9.93 1.49
CA GLN A 156 -5.38 -10.15 2.58
C GLN A 156 -6.83 -9.80 2.20
N LEU A 157 -7.07 -9.15 1.05
CA LEU A 157 -8.38 -8.69 0.62
C LEU A 157 -9.02 -9.68 -0.38
N SER A 158 -10.17 -10.26 0.00
CA SER A 158 -11.02 -11.00 -0.92
C SER A 158 -11.79 -10.04 -1.82
N THR A 159 -11.94 -10.38 -3.10
CA THR A 159 -12.68 -9.57 -4.09
C THR A 159 -14.11 -10.02 -4.31
N ASP A 160 -14.46 -11.24 -3.88
CA ASP A 160 -15.73 -11.89 -4.23
C ASP A 160 -16.94 -11.33 -3.49
N ASP A 161 -16.74 -10.84 -2.27
CA ASP A 161 -17.80 -10.24 -1.46
C ASP A 161 -17.92 -8.72 -1.63
N ILE A 162 -17.13 -8.13 -2.53
CA ILE A 162 -17.12 -6.69 -2.81
C ILE A 162 -18.27 -6.31 -3.74
N GLU A 163 -18.97 -5.23 -3.43
CA GLU A 163 -19.99 -4.59 -4.27
C GLU A 163 -19.37 -3.51 -5.15
N SER A 164 -18.49 -2.68 -4.58
CA SER A 164 -17.80 -1.64 -5.33
C SER A 164 -16.50 -1.22 -4.64
N VAL A 165 -15.55 -0.75 -5.45
CA VAL A 165 -14.31 -0.13 -5.02
C VAL A 165 -14.23 1.25 -5.63
N GLU A 166 -14.02 2.28 -4.80
CA GLU A 166 -13.70 3.64 -5.24
C GLU A 166 -12.25 3.96 -4.88
N ILE A 167 -11.43 4.23 -5.89
CA ILE A 167 -10.02 4.58 -5.72
C ILE A 167 -9.85 6.06 -6.01
N VAL A 168 -9.70 6.86 -4.95
CA VAL A 168 -9.49 8.31 -5.02
C VAL A 168 -8.00 8.58 -5.16
N ARG A 169 -7.59 9.07 -6.33
CA ARG A 169 -6.20 9.39 -6.66
C ARG A 169 -5.89 10.87 -6.46
N GLY A 170 -6.89 11.72 -6.58
CA GLY A 170 -6.80 13.18 -6.40
C GLY A 170 -6.79 13.62 -4.94
N ILE A 171 -7.58 14.65 -4.63
CA ILE A 171 -7.71 15.25 -3.31
C ILE A 171 -8.98 14.70 -2.62
N PRO A 172 -8.87 13.72 -1.69
CA PRO A 172 -10.02 13.16 -1.00
C PRO A 172 -10.64 14.13 -0.01
N SER A 173 -11.91 13.87 0.36
CA SER A 173 -12.64 14.58 1.42
C SER A 173 -11.82 14.68 2.71
N ALA A 174 -11.97 15.77 3.45
CA ALA A 174 -11.38 15.98 4.77
C ALA A 174 -11.86 14.97 5.82
N GLU A 175 -12.94 14.26 5.57
CA GLU A 175 -13.41 13.12 6.37
C GLU A 175 -12.35 12.01 6.52
N TYR A 176 -11.50 11.84 5.51
CA TYR A 176 -10.46 10.82 5.47
C TYR A 176 -9.07 11.42 5.72
N GLY A 177 -8.32 10.83 6.64
CA GLY A 177 -6.98 11.26 7.00
C GLY A 177 -5.99 10.13 7.06
N ASP A 178 -4.82 10.42 7.60
CA ASP A 178 -3.69 9.49 7.71
C ASP A 178 -3.29 8.90 6.36
N LEU A 179 -3.22 9.78 5.35
CA LEU A 179 -2.91 9.39 3.97
C LEU A 179 -2.13 10.51 3.27
N THR A 180 -1.16 10.13 2.44
CA THR A 180 -0.38 11.05 1.60
C THR A 180 -0.47 10.72 0.11
N SER A 181 -0.85 9.49 -0.25
CA SER A 181 -0.90 9.06 -1.65
C SER A 181 -2.32 8.98 -2.21
N GLY A 182 -3.24 8.28 -1.56
CA GLY A 182 -4.61 8.12 -2.03
C GLY A 182 -5.50 7.39 -1.06
N LEU A 183 -6.72 7.10 -1.51
CA LEU A 183 -7.75 6.46 -0.69
C LEU A 183 -8.43 5.37 -1.50
N VAL A 184 -8.50 4.16 -0.94
CA VAL A 184 -9.24 3.02 -1.47
C VAL A 184 -10.44 2.76 -0.57
N LYS A 185 -11.65 2.99 -1.10
CA LYS A 185 -12.90 2.74 -0.38
C LYS A 185 -13.53 1.46 -0.92
N ILE A 186 -13.73 0.50 -0.07
CA ILE A 186 -14.32 -0.81 -0.38
C ILE A 186 -15.69 -0.90 0.26
N LYS A 187 -16.72 -1.11 -0.53
CA LYS A 187 -18.06 -1.43 -0.08
C LYS A 187 -18.34 -2.89 -0.38
N ARG A 188 -18.74 -3.63 0.63
CA ARG A 188 -19.06 -5.04 0.50
C ARG A 188 -20.54 -5.25 0.21
N LYS A 189 -20.88 -6.44 -0.34
CA LYS A 189 -22.27 -6.85 -0.61
C LYS A 189 -23.09 -6.85 0.66
N SER A 190 -24.28 -6.28 0.61
CA SER A 190 -25.24 -6.26 1.71
C SER A 190 -26.68 -6.41 1.18
N GLY A 191 -27.62 -6.73 2.05
CA GLY A 191 -28.99 -6.94 1.67
C GLY A 191 -29.28 -8.38 1.21
N VAL A 192 -30.48 -8.64 0.68
CA VAL A 192 -30.87 -9.93 0.17
C VAL A 192 -30.19 -10.21 -1.18
N THR A 193 -29.45 -11.30 -1.28
CA THR A 193 -28.77 -11.72 -2.51
C THR A 193 -29.06 -13.20 -2.78
N ALA A 194 -29.07 -13.57 -4.08
CA ALA A 194 -29.12 -14.96 -4.49
C ALA A 194 -27.92 -15.75 -3.94
N LEU A 195 -28.03 -17.06 -3.88
CA LEU A 195 -26.89 -17.92 -3.63
C LEU A 195 -25.92 -17.78 -4.81
N GLU A 196 -24.70 -17.41 -4.51
CA GLU A 196 -23.61 -17.28 -5.49
C GLU A 196 -22.48 -18.25 -5.10
N ALA A 197 -22.01 -19.03 -6.07
CA ALA A 197 -20.82 -19.84 -5.94
C ALA A 197 -19.89 -19.53 -7.11
N ARG A 198 -18.60 -19.40 -6.84
CA ARG A 198 -17.57 -19.15 -7.84
C ARG A 198 -16.44 -20.12 -7.66
N PHE A 199 -16.03 -20.71 -8.77
CA PHE A 199 -14.79 -21.46 -8.88
C PHE A 199 -13.94 -20.82 -9.97
N LYS A 200 -12.69 -20.52 -9.66
CA LYS A 200 -11.69 -20.04 -10.61
C LYS A 200 -10.44 -20.90 -10.52
N ALA A 201 -9.89 -21.24 -11.67
CA ALA A 201 -8.59 -21.88 -11.77
C ALA A 201 -7.78 -21.21 -12.87
N ASP A 202 -6.57 -20.86 -12.57
CA ASP A 202 -5.57 -20.32 -13.50
C ASP A 202 -4.23 -21.05 -13.34
N MET A 203 -3.20 -20.58 -14.05
CA MET A 203 -1.90 -21.26 -14.06
C MET A 203 -1.22 -21.28 -12.68
N GLN A 204 -1.57 -20.37 -11.76
CA GLN A 204 -0.90 -20.21 -10.47
C GLN A 204 -1.86 -20.27 -9.28
N SER A 205 -3.18 -20.19 -9.50
CA SER A 205 -4.12 -20.12 -8.39
C SER A 205 -5.41 -20.89 -8.60
N GLN A 206 -6.00 -21.31 -7.50
CA GLN A 206 -7.35 -21.85 -7.41
C GLN A 206 -8.12 -21.08 -6.36
N LEU A 207 -9.33 -20.63 -6.70
CA LEU A 207 -10.19 -19.85 -5.84
C LEU A 207 -11.59 -20.45 -5.80
N PHE A 208 -12.13 -20.58 -4.59
CA PHE A 208 -13.52 -21.00 -4.33
C PHE A 208 -14.20 -19.91 -3.48
N TYR A 209 -15.41 -19.55 -3.88
CA TYR A 209 -16.25 -18.62 -3.14
C TYR A 209 -17.67 -19.13 -3.07
N ILE A 210 -18.33 -18.88 -1.94
CA ILE A 210 -19.76 -19.07 -1.76
C ILE A 210 -20.33 -17.93 -0.91
N GLY A 211 -21.51 -17.44 -1.27
CA GLY A 211 -22.16 -16.37 -0.51
C GLY A 211 -23.67 -16.29 -0.76
N LYS A 212 -24.43 -15.91 0.26
CA LYS A 212 -25.88 -15.71 0.19
C LYS A 212 -26.34 -14.62 1.13
N GLY A 213 -27.32 -13.82 0.72
CA GLY A 213 -28.03 -12.86 1.56
C GLY A 213 -29.44 -13.32 1.86
N PHE A 214 -29.75 -13.42 3.14
CA PHE A 214 -31.02 -13.87 3.69
C PHE A 214 -31.90 -12.68 4.08
N ASN A 215 -33.21 -12.76 3.80
CA ASN A 215 -34.18 -11.87 4.38
C ASN A 215 -34.61 -12.45 5.75
N MET A 216 -34.48 -11.66 6.80
CA MET A 216 -34.85 -12.05 8.13
C MET A 216 -36.34 -11.80 8.39
N PRO A 217 -36.99 -12.50 9.36
CA PRO A 217 -38.40 -12.32 9.67
C PRO A 217 -38.76 -10.87 10.02
N SER A 218 -37.84 -10.11 10.59
CA SER A 218 -38.05 -8.72 10.99
C SER A 218 -37.98 -7.80 9.75
N PRO A 219 -39.00 -7.01 9.41
CA PRO A 219 -38.99 -6.16 8.19
C PRO A 219 -37.75 -5.27 8.11
N GLY A 220 -37.16 -5.16 6.91
CA GLY A 220 -35.96 -4.34 6.67
C GLY A 220 -34.68 -4.87 7.30
N TRP A 221 -34.64 -6.12 7.77
CA TRP A 221 -33.45 -6.80 8.27
C TRP A 221 -32.97 -7.88 7.32
N SER A 222 -31.71 -7.84 6.94
CA SER A 222 -31.06 -8.85 6.10
C SER A 222 -29.71 -9.25 6.66
N VAL A 223 -29.32 -10.49 6.40
CA VAL A 223 -28.00 -11.04 6.81
C VAL A 223 -27.33 -11.69 5.60
N ASN A 224 -26.11 -11.29 5.31
CA ASN A 224 -25.26 -11.90 4.30
C ASN A 224 -24.21 -12.77 4.97
N VAL A 225 -23.98 -13.96 4.41
CA VAL A 225 -22.89 -14.86 4.83
C VAL A 225 -22.07 -15.20 3.58
N SER A 226 -20.76 -15.16 3.71
CA SER A 226 -19.86 -15.54 2.61
C SER A 226 -18.58 -16.18 3.15
N ALA A 227 -17.99 -17.05 2.30
CA ALA A 227 -16.71 -17.67 2.56
C ALA A 227 -15.91 -17.75 1.25
N ASP A 228 -14.59 -17.57 1.30
CA ASP A 228 -13.70 -17.83 0.19
C ASP A 228 -12.45 -18.60 0.63
N TYR A 229 -11.88 -19.32 -0.33
CA TYR A 229 -10.60 -20.01 -0.20
C TYR A 229 -9.78 -19.76 -1.46
N LEU A 230 -8.53 -19.31 -1.27
CA LEU A 230 -7.53 -19.14 -2.33
C LEU A 230 -6.32 -20.00 -2.00
N ASP A 231 -5.86 -20.80 -2.96
CA ASP A 231 -4.56 -21.49 -2.96
C ASP A 231 -3.76 -21.00 -4.17
N SER A 232 -2.62 -20.36 -3.93
CA SER A 232 -1.76 -19.84 -4.98
C SER A 232 -0.35 -20.37 -4.81
N ARG A 233 0.30 -20.71 -5.94
CA ARG A 233 1.67 -21.21 -6.02
C ARG A 233 2.41 -20.41 -7.07
N ILE A 234 3.64 -20.02 -6.80
CA ILE A 234 4.49 -19.33 -7.78
C ILE A 234 4.76 -20.26 -8.97
N ASP A 235 5.14 -21.50 -8.71
CA ASP A 235 5.19 -22.58 -9.69
C ASP A 235 4.13 -23.64 -9.36
N PRO A 236 3.14 -23.90 -10.23
CA PRO A 236 2.10 -24.89 -9.96
C PRO A 236 2.62 -26.31 -9.74
N ARG A 237 3.84 -26.62 -10.19
CA ARG A 237 4.51 -27.93 -10.01
C ARG A 237 5.17 -28.03 -8.65
N ASP A 238 5.50 -26.89 -8.01
CA ASP A 238 6.13 -26.84 -6.69
C ASP A 238 5.10 -26.48 -5.62
N ASN A 239 4.87 -27.37 -4.67
CA ASN A 239 3.99 -27.13 -3.53
C ASN A 239 4.73 -26.59 -2.30
N ARG A 240 6.02 -26.32 -2.40
CA ARG A 240 6.88 -25.83 -1.31
C ARG A 240 6.80 -24.32 -1.14
N ASP A 241 6.53 -23.57 -2.23
CA ASP A 241 6.26 -22.13 -2.18
C ASP A 241 4.79 -21.87 -2.52
N ASN A 242 4.00 -21.51 -1.49
CA ASN A 242 2.58 -21.28 -1.64
C ASN A 242 2.07 -20.18 -0.70
N PHE A 243 1.00 -19.55 -1.14
CA PHE A 243 0.20 -18.60 -0.36
C PHE A 243 -1.26 -19.07 -0.35
N LYS A 244 -1.87 -19.14 0.84
CA LYS A 244 -3.27 -19.50 1.01
C LYS A 244 -4.01 -18.42 1.76
N ARG A 245 -5.26 -18.16 1.35
CA ARG A 245 -6.17 -17.27 2.07
C ARG A 245 -7.49 -17.98 2.31
N VAL A 246 -8.01 -17.84 3.52
CA VAL A 246 -9.37 -18.25 3.91
C VAL A 246 -10.08 -17.02 4.44
N THR A 247 -11.27 -16.72 3.95
CA THR A 247 -12.10 -15.66 4.55
C THR A 247 -13.46 -16.21 4.93
N PHE A 248 -14.00 -15.65 6.00
CA PHE A 248 -15.38 -15.84 6.40
C PHE A 248 -15.97 -14.50 6.81
N SER A 249 -17.17 -14.20 6.34
CA SER A 249 -17.79 -12.90 6.61
C SER A 249 -19.28 -13.05 6.85
N THR A 250 -19.76 -12.39 7.90
CA THR A 250 -21.20 -12.24 8.16
C THR A 250 -21.52 -10.75 8.29
N ARG A 251 -22.54 -10.29 7.60
CA ARG A 251 -23.02 -8.91 7.66
C ARG A 251 -24.50 -8.85 7.92
N SER A 252 -24.89 -8.01 8.89
CA SER A 252 -26.26 -7.68 9.25
C SER A 252 -26.55 -6.25 8.81
N ASN A 253 -27.62 -6.05 8.06
CA ASN A 253 -28.12 -4.72 7.69
C ASN A 253 -29.58 -4.61 8.15
N LEU A 254 -29.85 -3.64 9.01
CA LEU A 254 -31.18 -3.34 9.53
C LEU A 254 -31.56 -1.91 9.16
N ARG A 255 -32.70 -1.75 8.54
CA ARG A 255 -33.29 -0.44 8.21
C ARG A 255 -34.63 -0.28 8.91
N ARG A 256 -34.81 0.79 9.64
CA ARG A 256 -36.02 1.12 10.41
C ARG A 256 -36.42 2.55 10.18
N HIS A 257 -37.71 2.78 10.17
CA HIS A 257 -38.30 4.11 10.22
C HIS A 257 -38.76 4.38 11.64
N VAL A 258 -38.20 5.40 12.29
CA VAL A 258 -38.45 5.76 13.68
C VAL A 258 -38.70 7.27 13.77
N GLY A 259 -39.91 7.67 14.14
CA GLY A 259 -40.26 9.08 14.37
C GLY A 259 -40.02 9.99 13.16
N GLY A 260 -40.33 9.53 11.93
CA GLY A 260 -40.13 10.30 10.71
C GLY A 260 -38.67 10.25 10.16
N LYS A 261 -37.78 9.59 10.86
CA LYS A 261 -36.37 9.44 10.50
C LYS A 261 -36.02 8.01 10.11
N ASN A 262 -35.03 7.83 9.26
CA ASN A 262 -34.53 6.52 8.87
C ASN A 262 -33.32 6.17 9.72
N LEU A 263 -33.39 5.06 10.45
CA LEU A 263 -32.29 4.44 11.16
C LEU A 263 -31.73 3.27 10.34
N THR A 264 -30.47 3.32 10.01
CA THR A 264 -29.75 2.21 9.40
C THR A 264 -28.69 1.71 10.38
N TRP A 265 -28.65 0.41 10.59
CA TRP A 265 -27.61 -0.25 11.37
C TRP A 265 -26.95 -1.32 10.52
N ASP A 266 -25.65 -1.16 10.28
CA ASP A 266 -24.80 -2.10 9.56
C ASP A 266 -23.76 -2.67 10.51
N ALA A 267 -23.72 -3.98 10.66
CA ALA A 267 -22.72 -4.67 11.47
C ALA A 267 -22.09 -5.80 10.66
N SER A 268 -20.80 -6.04 10.83
CA SER A 268 -20.11 -7.16 10.20
C SER A 268 -19.08 -7.80 11.12
N VAL A 269 -19.00 -9.12 11.06
CA VAL A 269 -17.94 -9.93 11.67
C VAL A 269 -17.18 -10.59 10.53
N ASN A 270 -15.87 -10.44 10.52
CA ASN A 270 -15.04 -10.98 9.45
C ASN A 270 -13.84 -11.70 10.04
N TYR A 271 -13.50 -12.81 9.43
CA TYR A 271 -12.26 -13.54 9.65
C TYR A 271 -11.48 -13.59 8.34
N THR A 272 -10.18 -13.33 8.39
CA THR A 272 -9.24 -13.53 7.28
C THR A 272 -8.01 -14.23 7.81
N GLY A 273 -7.77 -15.46 7.35
CA GLY A 273 -6.55 -16.22 7.59
C GLY A 273 -5.67 -16.21 6.34
N THR A 274 -4.40 -15.84 6.46
CA THR A 274 -3.40 -15.99 5.41
C THR A 274 -2.27 -16.88 5.90
N PHE A 275 -1.84 -17.81 5.04
CA PHE A 275 -0.83 -18.82 5.34
C PHE A 275 0.16 -18.83 4.20
N GLU A 276 1.37 -18.43 4.48
CA GLU A 276 2.48 -18.36 3.54
C GLU A 276 3.52 -19.40 3.93
N ARG A 277 4.04 -20.10 2.94
CA ARG A 277 5.08 -21.09 3.12
C ARG A 277 6.06 -20.99 1.96
N ASP A 278 7.35 -21.04 2.29
CA ASP A 278 8.43 -21.11 1.31
C ASP A 278 9.51 -22.03 1.88
N LYS A 279 9.80 -23.12 1.17
CA LYS A 279 10.78 -24.12 1.58
C LYS A 279 11.61 -24.49 0.36
N ASN A 280 12.93 -24.44 0.52
CA ASN A 280 13.83 -24.95 -0.51
C ASN A 280 13.69 -26.46 -0.71
N ASP A 281 14.05 -26.93 -1.90
CA ASP A 281 14.14 -28.37 -2.21
C ASP A 281 15.49 -28.89 -1.78
N PRO A 282 15.58 -29.76 -0.75
CA PRO A 282 16.85 -30.30 -0.30
C PRO A 282 17.55 -31.17 -1.38
N ASP A 283 16.78 -31.74 -2.32
CA ASP A 283 17.33 -32.53 -3.41
C ASP A 283 18.00 -31.69 -4.49
N LEU A 284 17.62 -30.41 -4.59
CA LEU A 284 18.18 -29.44 -5.54
C LEU A 284 19.28 -28.56 -4.93
N THR A 285 19.46 -28.62 -3.60
CA THR A 285 20.43 -27.78 -2.92
C THR A 285 21.74 -28.50 -2.65
N VAL A 286 22.86 -27.82 -2.86
CA VAL A 286 24.18 -28.32 -2.50
C VAL A 286 24.25 -28.51 -0.98
N ASN A 287 24.72 -29.68 -0.52
CA ASN A 287 24.91 -30.01 0.90
C ASN A 287 23.63 -30.08 1.75
N ASN A 288 22.45 -30.38 1.17
CA ASN A 288 21.18 -30.51 1.88
C ASN A 288 20.87 -29.35 2.83
N THR A 289 21.11 -28.12 2.39
CA THR A 289 20.86 -26.92 3.20
C THR A 289 19.38 -26.74 3.46
N ILE A 290 19.03 -26.37 4.67
CA ILE A 290 17.65 -25.99 5.06
C ILE A 290 17.48 -24.52 4.84
N ASP A 291 16.40 -24.11 4.19
CA ASP A 291 15.87 -22.75 4.16
C ASP A 291 14.34 -22.87 4.16
N TYR A 292 13.76 -22.56 5.30
CA TYR A 292 12.34 -22.73 5.57
C TYR A 292 11.75 -21.45 6.17
N TYR A 293 10.68 -21.00 5.58
CA TYR A 293 9.93 -19.82 6.03
C TYR A 293 8.44 -20.12 6.04
N THR A 294 7.76 -19.74 7.10
CA THR A 294 6.31 -19.68 7.16
C THR A 294 5.85 -18.39 7.81
N ASN A 295 4.72 -17.86 7.34
CA ASN A 295 4.06 -16.76 7.97
C ASN A 295 2.54 -16.98 7.98
N SER A 296 1.94 -16.97 9.16
CA SER A 296 0.49 -17.10 9.34
C SER A 296 -0.07 -15.87 10.01
N ILE A 297 -1.12 -15.31 9.44
CA ILE A 297 -1.85 -14.15 9.99
C ILE A 297 -3.32 -14.52 10.05
N ASN A 298 -3.91 -14.52 11.25
CA ASN A 298 -5.32 -14.70 11.47
C ASN A 298 -5.92 -13.41 12.02
N ARG A 299 -6.71 -12.72 11.20
CA ARG A 299 -7.34 -11.44 11.53
C ARG A 299 -8.84 -11.60 11.76
N PHE A 300 -9.30 -11.12 12.90
CA PHE A 300 -10.71 -11.02 13.26
C PHE A 300 -11.09 -9.54 13.29
N SER A 301 -12.18 -9.16 12.65
CA SER A 301 -12.68 -7.78 12.70
C SER A 301 -14.18 -7.72 12.94
N LEU A 302 -14.57 -6.77 13.78
CA LEU A 302 -15.95 -6.38 14.05
C LEU A 302 -16.11 -4.93 13.60
N ASN A 303 -16.98 -4.68 12.64
CA ASN A 303 -17.34 -3.33 12.22
C ASN A 303 -18.80 -3.07 12.52
N ASN A 304 -19.13 -1.86 12.95
CA ASN A 304 -20.47 -1.44 13.31
C ASN A 304 -20.67 0.02 12.88
N ALA A 305 -21.74 0.30 12.15
CA ALA A 305 -22.14 1.64 11.75
C ALA A 305 -23.63 1.86 12.02
N ILE A 306 -23.94 2.91 12.74
CA ILE A 306 -25.31 3.36 13.00
C ILE A 306 -25.48 4.73 12.35
N VAL A 307 -26.44 4.87 11.47
CA VAL A 307 -26.73 6.12 10.74
C VAL A 307 -28.20 6.49 10.96
N LEU A 308 -28.43 7.64 11.54
CA LEU A 308 -29.74 8.27 11.64
C LEU A 308 -29.84 9.34 10.55
N THR A 309 -30.79 9.21 9.63
CA THR A 309 -31.02 10.17 8.52
C THR A 309 -32.40 10.78 8.68
N ASP A 310 -32.48 12.12 8.53
CA ASP A 310 -33.72 12.85 8.47
C ASP A 310 -34.01 13.31 7.03
N PRO A 311 -34.83 12.57 6.25
CA PRO A 311 -35.13 12.94 4.88
C PRO A 311 -35.83 14.32 4.74
N ALA A 312 -36.73 14.61 5.70
CA ALA A 312 -37.53 15.84 5.69
C ALA A 312 -36.84 17.02 6.39
N GLY A 313 -35.72 16.77 7.11
CA GLY A 313 -35.01 17.81 7.85
C GLY A 313 -34.48 18.92 6.95
N ARG A 314 -34.74 20.18 7.27
CA ARG A 314 -34.24 21.34 6.53
C ARG A 314 -32.76 21.59 6.83
N PHE A 315 -32.34 21.47 8.06
CA PHE A 315 -30.98 21.71 8.52
C PHE A 315 -30.25 20.41 8.87
N PHE A 316 -30.72 19.65 9.82
CA PHE A 316 -30.14 18.33 10.18
C PHE A 316 -30.46 17.31 9.10
N LYS A 317 -29.45 16.64 8.55
CA LYS A 317 -29.62 15.58 7.55
C LYS A 317 -29.26 14.20 8.08
N SER A 318 -28.13 14.08 8.76
CA SER A 318 -27.77 12.81 9.40
C SER A 318 -26.78 12.97 10.53
N ALA A 319 -26.79 11.98 11.40
CA ALA A 319 -25.72 11.71 12.35
C ALA A 319 -25.32 10.24 12.24
N SER A 320 -24.04 9.96 12.39
CA SER A 320 -23.55 8.57 12.35
C SER A 320 -22.47 8.31 13.39
N VAL A 321 -22.48 7.07 13.86
CA VAL A 321 -21.45 6.48 14.73
C VAL A 321 -20.90 5.28 13.98
N THR A 322 -19.59 5.25 13.75
CA THR A 322 -18.92 4.12 13.12
C THR A 322 -17.82 3.62 14.04
N ASN A 323 -17.84 2.33 14.36
CA ASN A 323 -16.84 1.68 15.20
C ASN A 323 -16.25 0.49 14.46
N GLY A 324 -14.96 0.25 14.69
CA GLY A 324 -14.25 -0.92 14.20
C GLY A 324 -13.29 -1.46 15.25
N ILE A 325 -13.24 -2.77 15.40
CA ILE A 325 -12.25 -3.45 16.22
C ILE A 325 -11.62 -4.53 15.35
N SER A 326 -10.30 -4.56 15.27
CA SER A 326 -9.56 -5.62 14.59
C SER A 326 -8.49 -6.17 15.52
N TYR A 327 -8.45 -7.49 15.61
CA TYR A 327 -7.44 -8.23 16.38
C TYR A 327 -6.82 -9.30 15.48
N SER A 328 -5.50 -9.34 15.41
CA SER A 328 -4.78 -10.37 14.66
C SER A 328 -3.92 -11.24 15.59
N THR A 329 -3.71 -12.48 15.19
CA THR A 329 -2.64 -13.33 15.70
C THR A 329 -1.70 -13.64 14.53
N GLU A 330 -0.43 -13.35 14.72
CA GLU A 330 0.60 -13.47 13.70
C GLU A 330 1.73 -14.34 14.20
N HIS A 331 2.19 -15.26 13.35
CA HIS A 331 3.34 -16.10 13.63
C HIS A 331 4.19 -16.25 12.38
N LEU A 332 5.38 -15.70 12.43
CA LEU A 332 6.44 -15.91 11.44
C LEU A 332 7.45 -16.86 12.05
N HIS A 333 7.81 -17.90 11.29
CA HIS A 333 8.83 -18.86 11.68
C HIS A 333 9.83 -19.01 10.54
N GLN A 334 11.11 -19.00 10.87
CA GLN A 334 12.19 -19.14 9.90
C GLN A 334 13.29 -20.06 10.44
N GLU A 335 13.69 -21.04 9.64
CA GLU A 335 14.87 -21.88 9.85
C GLU A 335 15.78 -21.77 8.63
N LYS A 336 17.09 -21.57 8.87
CA LYS A 336 18.08 -21.45 7.79
C LYS A 336 19.39 -22.09 8.16
N THR A 337 19.98 -22.85 7.25
CA THR A 337 21.38 -23.31 7.39
C THR A 337 22.29 -22.10 7.24
N VAL A 338 23.05 -21.82 8.28
CA VAL A 338 24.02 -20.72 8.34
C VAL A 338 25.41 -21.31 8.32
N ALA A 339 26.22 -20.90 7.33
CA ALA A 339 27.63 -21.26 7.22
C ALA A 339 28.49 -19.99 7.25
N SER A 340 29.55 -20.01 8.03
CA SER A 340 30.49 -18.90 8.17
C SER A 340 31.92 -19.35 7.94
N SER A 341 32.71 -18.51 7.29
CA SER A 341 34.15 -18.73 7.08
C SER A 341 35.04 -18.24 8.22
N ARG A 342 34.44 -17.59 9.23
CA ARG A 342 35.17 -17.06 10.40
C ARG A 342 34.38 -17.33 11.69
N LEU A 343 35.08 -17.25 12.81
CA LEU A 343 34.47 -17.36 14.12
C LEU A 343 33.78 -16.04 14.50
N TYR A 344 32.54 -16.14 14.96
CA TYR A 344 31.76 -15.04 15.50
C TYR A 344 31.49 -15.25 16.98
N PRO A 345 31.36 -14.17 17.77
CA PRO A 345 30.84 -14.26 19.13
C PRO A 345 29.35 -14.65 19.11
N LEU A 346 28.93 -15.42 20.12
CA LEU A 346 27.51 -15.63 20.37
C LEU A 346 26.84 -14.29 20.72
N PRO A 347 25.72 -13.88 20.06
CA PRO A 347 25.04 -12.62 20.32
C PRO A 347 24.13 -12.71 21.56
N VAL A 348 24.68 -13.11 22.72
CA VAL A 348 23.89 -13.40 23.94
C VAL A 348 23.87 -12.23 24.92
N SER A 349 24.76 -11.26 24.79
CA SER A 349 24.84 -10.12 25.69
C SER A 349 23.63 -9.17 25.56
N LEU A 350 22.97 -8.88 26.68
CA LEU A 350 21.81 -7.98 26.78
C LEU A 350 22.14 -6.66 27.51
N VAL A 351 23.34 -6.54 28.08
CA VAL A 351 23.78 -5.37 28.85
C VAL A 351 25.00 -4.71 28.23
N PRO A 352 25.08 -3.38 28.24
CA PRO A 352 26.25 -2.69 27.73
C PRO A 352 27.49 -2.96 28.59
N GLY A 353 28.66 -2.97 27.95
CA GLY A 353 29.95 -3.15 28.61
C GLY A 353 30.71 -4.40 28.15
N PRO A 354 31.83 -4.73 28.81
CA PRO A 354 32.57 -5.95 28.54
C PRO A 354 31.80 -7.21 28.99
N ASN A 355 31.72 -8.20 28.12
CA ASN A 355 30.97 -9.45 28.35
C ASN A 355 31.77 -10.64 27.82
N ASP A 356 31.91 -11.69 28.59
CA ASP A 356 32.40 -12.97 28.09
C ASP A 356 31.26 -13.73 27.42
N VAL A 357 31.45 -14.17 26.18
CA VAL A 357 30.46 -14.86 25.37
C VAL A 357 31.06 -16.12 24.77
N GLY A 358 30.24 -17.06 24.31
CA GLY A 358 30.72 -18.24 23.61
C GLY A 358 31.08 -17.97 22.15
N PHE A 359 31.64 -18.98 21.50
CA PHE A 359 31.89 -19.00 20.06
C PHE A 359 30.66 -19.53 19.33
N LEU A 360 30.22 -18.82 18.31
CA LEU A 360 29.18 -19.28 17.42
C LEU A 360 29.73 -20.42 16.51
N PRO A 361 29.06 -21.58 16.41
CA PRO A 361 29.47 -22.61 15.48
C PRO A 361 29.55 -22.09 14.03
N MET A 362 30.52 -22.58 13.27
CA MET A 362 30.68 -22.17 11.86
C MET A 362 29.61 -22.72 10.94
N LEU A 363 28.93 -23.78 11.33
CA LEU A 363 27.81 -24.39 10.62
C LEU A 363 26.72 -24.75 11.64
N TYR A 364 25.53 -24.21 11.47
CA TYR A 364 24.37 -24.47 12.33
C TYR A 364 23.06 -24.17 11.60
N ILE A 365 21.93 -24.59 12.16
CA ILE A 365 20.61 -24.21 11.71
C ILE A 365 20.15 -23.05 12.59
N GLY A 366 20.06 -21.85 11.99
CA GLY A 366 19.53 -20.67 12.64
C GLY A 366 18.01 -20.75 12.75
N ASN A 367 17.45 -20.17 13.83
CA ASN A 367 16.02 -20.19 14.12
C ASN A 367 15.52 -18.80 14.59
N LEU A 368 14.36 -18.40 14.07
CA LEU A 368 13.67 -17.17 14.45
C LEU A 368 12.17 -17.41 14.48
N ASP A 369 11.53 -17.07 15.60
CA ASP A 369 10.08 -16.96 15.72
C ASP A 369 9.67 -15.53 16.05
N VAL A 370 8.61 -15.02 15.38
CA VAL A 370 8.04 -13.70 15.64
C VAL A 370 6.55 -13.83 15.86
N TYR A 371 6.09 -13.46 17.07
CA TYR A 371 4.68 -13.53 17.47
C TYR A 371 4.09 -12.13 17.59
N GLY A 372 3.22 -11.75 16.65
CA GLY A 372 2.44 -10.51 16.68
C GLY A 372 1.02 -10.76 17.23
N ARG A 373 0.47 -9.76 17.92
CA ARG A 373 -0.94 -9.68 18.34
C ARG A 373 -1.42 -8.23 18.28
N PRO A 374 -1.46 -7.61 17.06
CA PRO A 374 -1.96 -6.26 16.90
C PRO A 374 -3.46 -6.19 17.19
N LEU A 375 -3.84 -5.22 18.02
CA LEU A 375 -5.20 -4.79 18.30
C LEU A 375 -5.36 -3.36 17.77
N THR A 376 -6.38 -3.12 16.98
CA THR A 376 -6.77 -1.78 16.53
C THR A 376 -8.23 -1.50 16.88
N VAL A 377 -8.50 -0.29 17.35
CA VAL A 377 -9.86 0.20 17.64
C VAL A 377 -10.03 1.52 16.92
N PHE A 378 -11.13 1.67 16.22
CA PHE A 378 -11.53 2.85 15.49
C PHE A 378 -12.91 3.31 15.95
N THR A 379 -13.08 4.60 16.17
CA THR A 379 -14.37 5.22 16.47
C THR A 379 -14.48 6.55 15.77
N LYS A 380 -15.54 6.75 15.00
CA LYS A 380 -15.86 8.00 14.32
C LYS A 380 -17.29 8.43 14.61
N LEU A 381 -17.44 9.68 15.03
CA LEU A 381 -18.71 10.37 15.16
C LEU A 381 -18.78 11.42 14.05
N SER A 382 -19.88 11.47 13.32
CA SER A 382 -20.05 12.49 12.27
C SER A 382 -21.48 12.99 12.17
N GLY A 383 -21.63 14.23 11.75
CA GLY A 383 -22.90 14.88 11.48
C GLY A 383 -22.89 15.60 10.14
N VAL A 384 -24.07 15.68 9.52
CA VAL A 384 -24.26 16.38 8.26
C VAL A 384 -25.46 17.32 8.43
N ALA A 385 -25.24 18.59 8.13
CA ALA A 385 -26.24 19.64 8.02
C ALA A 385 -26.38 20.09 6.57
N SER A 386 -27.56 20.48 6.15
CA SER A 386 -27.79 21.06 4.81
C SER A 386 -28.27 22.49 4.92
N TYR A 387 -27.99 23.24 3.88
CA TYR A 387 -28.50 24.58 3.69
C TYR A 387 -28.87 24.81 2.21
N SER A 388 -29.88 25.59 1.98
CA SER A 388 -30.34 25.90 0.62
C SER A 388 -30.90 27.30 0.56
N SER A 389 -30.54 28.04 -0.50
CA SER A 389 -31.13 29.33 -0.91
C SER A 389 -31.38 29.28 -2.42
N SER A 390 -31.87 30.37 -3.01
CA SER A 390 -32.20 30.43 -4.44
C SER A 390 -31.03 30.07 -5.38
N TYR A 391 -29.80 30.38 -4.99
CA TYR A 391 -28.64 30.23 -5.85
C TYR A 391 -27.61 29.22 -5.30
N ILE A 392 -27.63 28.93 -4.00
CA ILE A 392 -26.63 28.11 -3.33
C ILE A 392 -27.35 27.04 -2.52
N SER A 393 -26.93 25.78 -2.73
CA SER A 393 -27.31 24.65 -1.88
C SER A 393 -26.07 23.86 -1.49
N GLY A 394 -26.07 23.33 -0.29
CA GLY A 394 -24.89 22.58 0.13
C GLY A 394 -25.07 21.81 1.44
N PHE A 395 -23.95 21.14 1.81
CA PHE A 395 -23.83 20.36 3.00
C PHE A 395 -22.62 20.82 3.81
N LEU A 396 -22.80 20.90 5.10
CA LEU A 396 -21.74 21.00 6.07
C LEU A 396 -21.60 19.65 6.78
N LYS A 397 -20.42 19.05 6.67
CA LYS A 397 -20.06 17.83 7.38
C LYS A 397 -19.06 18.15 8.47
N ALA A 398 -19.21 17.55 9.63
CA ALA A 398 -18.24 17.66 10.71
C ALA A 398 -18.14 16.32 11.45
N GLY A 399 -16.98 16.01 12.00
CA GLY A 399 -16.81 14.79 12.76
C GLY A 399 -15.52 14.75 13.55
N VAL A 400 -15.47 13.79 14.46
CA VAL A 400 -14.32 13.45 15.30
C VAL A 400 -14.05 11.97 15.16
N GLN A 401 -12.77 11.62 15.09
CA GLN A 401 -12.27 10.27 14.90
C GLN A 401 -11.20 9.97 15.95
N TRP A 402 -11.27 8.81 16.53
CA TRP A 402 -10.25 8.27 17.43
C TRP A 402 -9.79 6.91 16.94
N ASP A 403 -8.47 6.74 16.84
CA ASP A 403 -7.79 5.52 16.42
C ASP A 403 -6.83 5.09 17.53
N PHE A 404 -6.92 3.83 17.91
CA PHE A 404 -6.05 3.18 18.88
C PHE A 404 -5.39 1.97 18.23
N SER A 405 -4.08 1.82 18.41
CA SER A 405 -3.33 0.66 17.90
C SER A 405 -2.27 0.21 18.90
N LYS A 406 -2.24 -1.08 19.22
CA LYS A 406 -1.22 -1.68 20.09
C LYS A 406 -0.95 -3.12 19.70
N ASN A 407 0.32 -3.53 19.74
CA ASN A 407 0.70 -4.93 19.58
C ASN A 407 0.89 -5.59 20.96
N HIS A 408 0.17 -6.67 21.24
CA HIS A 408 0.23 -7.46 22.48
C HIS A 408 1.05 -8.75 22.30
N GLY A 409 1.79 -8.89 21.21
CA GLY A 409 2.56 -10.09 20.90
C GLY A 409 3.77 -10.29 21.80
N ARG A 410 4.24 -11.54 21.83
CA ARG A 410 5.51 -11.91 22.47
C ARG A 410 6.71 -11.31 21.69
N GLY A 411 6.46 -10.90 20.44
CA GLY A 411 7.46 -10.27 19.57
C GLY A 411 8.50 -11.25 19.04
N GLN A 412 9.72 -10.76 18.91
CA GLN A 412 10.84 -11.54 18.39
C GLN A 412 11.38 -12.47 19.47
N VAL A 413 11.38 -13.75 19.17
CA VAL A 413 11.91 -14.82 20.01
C VAL A 413 13.08 -15.45 19.25
N TYR A 414 14.30 -15.05 19.60
CA TYR A 414 15.53 -15.58 19.02
C TYR A 414 16.08 -16.71 19.88
N ASP A 415 16.55 -17.76 19.22
CA ASP A 415 17.56 -18.63 19.80
C ASP A 415 18.93 -17.96 19.61
N LEU A 416 19.42 -17.27 20.63
CA LEU A 416 20.66 -16.51 20.55
C LEU A 416 21.90 -17.42 20.40
N SER A 417 21.76 -18.73 20.63
CA SER A 417 22.80 -19.71 20.35
C SER A 417 22.83 -20.11 18.86
N ARG A 418 21.74 -19.82 18.10
CA ARG A 418 21.57 -20.17 16.69
C ARG A 418 20.90 -19.03 15.92
N PRO A 419 21.51 -17.83 15.86
CA PRO A 419 20.91 -16.69 15.18
C PRO A 419 20.79 -16.96 13.68
N ILE A 420 19.78 -16.38 13.04
CA ILE A 420 19.54 -16.49 11.58
C ILE A 420 20.73 -15.96 10.76
N THR A 421 21.46 -14.99 11.30
CA THR A 421 22.65 -14.41 10.67
C THR A 421 23.77 -14.28 11.70
N PRO A 422 25.05 -14.60 11.36
CA PRO A 422 26.18 -14.29 12.21
C PRO A 422 26.30 -12.77 12.40
N GLY A 423 26.64 -12.33 13.62
CA GLY A 423 26.73 -10.89 13.93
C GLY A 423 25.37 -10.19 14.03
N ASN A 424 24.31 -10.93 14.38
CA ASN A 424 22.99 -10.39 14.60
C ASN A 424 22.99 -9.29 15.67
N THR A 425 22.48 -8.09 15.28
CA THR A 425 22.34 -6.94 16.18
C THR A 425 20.99 -6.89 16.90
N SER A 426 20.05 -7.76 16.56
CA SER A 426 18.75 -7.87 17.22
C SER A 426 18.81 -8.79 18.44
N ARG A 427 17.95 -8.53 19.43
CA ARG A 427 17.76 -9.36 20.62
C ARG A 427 16.27 -9.59 20.84
N PRO A 428 15.87 -10.56 21.71
CA PRO A 428 14.48 -10.79 22.02
C PRO A 428 13.77 -9.52 22.44
N ARG A 429 12.62 -9.22 21.82
CA ARG A 429 11.87 -8.00 22.09
C ARG A 429 10.38 -8.30 22.16
N PRO A 430 9.73 -8.20 23.34
CA PRO A 430 8.28 -8.34 23.46
C PRO A 430 7.57 -7.11 22.87
N TYR A 431 6.67 -7.33 21.90
CA TYR A 431 5.89 -6.25 21.31
C TYR A 431 4.87 -5.66 22.30
N SER A 432 4.46 -6.44 23.30
CA SER A 432 3.59 -5.95 24.38
C SER A 432 4.20 -4.81 25.20
N ALA A 433 5.54 -4.70 25.26
CA ALA A 433 6.26 -3.62 25.92
C ALA A 433 6.26 -2.31 25.09
N VAL A 434 5.95 -2.36 23.80
CA VAL A 434 5.90 -1.17 22.94
C VAL A 434 4.65 -0.35 23.28
N PRO A 435 4.75 0.97 23.47
CA PRO A 435 3.61 1.83 23.78
C PRO A 435 2.53 1.78 22.69
N ALA A 436 1.29 2.02 23.07
CA ALA A 436 0.18 2.16 22.12
C ALA A 436 0.28 3.47 21.34
N ILE A 437 -0.22 3.45 20.11
CA ILE A 437 -0.45 4.65 19.31
C ILE A 437 -1.90 5.06 19.49
N ASN A 438 -2.13 6.28 19.96
CA ASN A 438 -3.43 6.91 20.08
C ASN A 438 -3.46 8.13 19.18
N GLN A 439 -4.40 8.17 18.25
CA GLN A 439 -4.59 9.29 17.34
C GLN A 439 -5.98 9.88 17.52
N LEU A 440 -6.06 11.19 17.66
CA LEU A 440 -7.30 11.94 17.62
C LEU A 440 -7.30 12.82 16.37
N SER A 441 -8.44 12.87 15.69
CA SER A 441 -8.61 13.72 14.52
C SER A 441 -9.99 14.37 14.54
N ALA A 442 -10.08 15.59 14.03
CA ALA A 442 -11.33 16.29 13.80
C ALA A 442 -11.37 16.84 12.37
N TYR A 443 -12.56 16.95 11.79
CA TYR A 443 -12.71 17.52 10.47
C TYR A 443 -14.00 18.33 10.34
N VAL A 444 -13.93 19.30 9.44
CA VAL A 444 -15.09 20.04 8.93
C VAL A 444 -14.94 20.18 7.42
N GLU A 445 -16.01 19.96 6.67
CA GLU A 445 -16.03 20.07 5.22
C GLU A 445 -17.37 20.66 4.77
N ASN A 446 -17.29 21.63 3.86
CA ASN A 446 -18.43 22.21 3.17
C ASN A 446 -18.43 21.75 1.71
N GLU A 447 -19.54 21.25 1.22
CA GLU A 447 -19.79 20.99 -0.20
C GLU A 447 -20.96 21.88 -0.66
N SER A 448 -20.69 22.82 -1.57
CA SER A 448 -21.65 23.78 -2.09
C SER A 448 -21.86 23.60 -3.57
N ASN A 449 -23.11 23.71 -4.02
CA ASN A 449 -23.50 23.87 -5.41
C ASN A 449 -24.05 25.26 -5.63
N ILE A 450 -23.44 26.04 -6.52
CA ILE A 450 -23.83 27.39 -6.91
C ILE A 450 -24.36 27.32 -8.33
N ARG A 451 -25.59 27.79 -8.55
CA ARG A 451 -26.24 27.84 -9.85
C ARG A 451 -26.39 29.27 -10.29
N LEU A 452 -25.78 29.64 -11.42
CA LEU A 452 -25.84 30.97 -12.04
C LEU A 452 -26.37 30.79 -13.47
N GLY A 453 -27.70 30.85 -13.61
CA GLY A 453 -28.34 30.48 -14.87
C GLY A 453 -28.03 29.04 -15.29
N ASN A 454 -27.44 28.88 -16.48
CA ASN A 454 -27.04 27.59 -17.01
C ASN A 454 -25.64 27.11 -16.54
N HIS A 455 -24.97 27.88 -15.71
CA HIS A 455 -23.67 27.57 -15.15
C HIS A 455 -23.83 26.89 -13.78
N THR A 456 -23.05 25.88 -13.52
CA THR A 456 -23.00 25.23 -12.20
C THR A 456 -21.55 25.16 -11.68
N ILE A 457 -21.35 25.70 -10.48
CA ILE A 457 -20.07 25.63 -9.78
C ILE A 457 -20.28 24.78 -8.53
N ARG A 458 -19.48 23.73 -8.40
CA ARG A 458 -19.43 22.91 -7.19
C ARG A 458 -18.12 23.14 -6.48
N ILE A 459 -18.19 23.47 -5.20
CA ILE A 459 -17.02 23.72 -4.34
C ILE A 459 -17.08 22.73 -3.19
N GLN A 460 -15.98 22.04 -2.95
CA GLN A 460 -15.77 21.21 -1.77
C GLN A 460 -14.53 21.75 -1.05
N ALA A 461 -14.71 22.30 0.14
CA ALA A 461 -13.63 22.87 0.94
C ALA A 461 -13.67 22.26 2.34
N GLY A 462 -12.56 21.74 2.81
CA GLY A 462 -12.49 21.06 4.09
C GLY A 462 -11.18 21.31 4.83
N LEU A 463 -11.24 21.13 6.13
CA LEU A 463 -10.13 21.22 7.05
C LEU A 463 -10.14 19.97 7.92
N ARG A 464 -9.00 19.32 8.04
CA ARG A 464 -8.79 18.21 8.98
C ARG A 464 -7.63 18.52 9.89
N GLU A 465 -7.81 18.26 11.17
CA GLU A 465 -6.77 18.26 12.20
C GLU A 465 -6.49 16.83 12.63
N SER A 466 -5.22 16.51 12.91
CA SER A 466 -4.80 15.20 13.44
C SER A 466 -3.62 15.36 14.39
N GLN A 467 -3.65 14.62 15.51
CA GLN A 467 -2.60 14.63 16.54
C GLN A 467 -2.46 13.26 17.21
N LEU A 468 -1.25 12.97 17.74
CA LEU A 468 -1.00 11.83 18.62
C LEU A 468 -1.23 12.21 20.08
N LEU A 469 -1.90 11.34 20.81
CA LEU A 469 -2.19 11.50 22.22
C LEU A 469 -1.31 10.56 23.08
N GLY A 470 -0.87 11.04 24.26
CA GLY A 470 -0.15 10.22 25.21
C GLY A 470 1.28 9.83 24.78
N LEU A 471 1.83 10.50 23.76
CA LEU A 471 3.21 10.29 23.33
C LEU A 471 4.18 10.90 24.36
N ASP A 472 5.36 10.29 24.56
CA ASP A 472 6.41 10.81 25.41
C ASP A 472 6.74 12.28 25.04
N LYS A 473 6.88 13.14 26.05
CA LYS A 473 7.12 14.58 25.87
C LYS A 473 8.40 14.91 25.11
N ARG A 474 9.37 13.99 25.05
CA ARG A 474 10.60 14.13 24.26
C ARG A 474 10.34 14.17 22.76
N TYR A 475 9.27 13.54 22.28
CA TYR A 475 8.95 13.56 20.86
C TYR A 475 8.50 14.95 20.41
N TYR A 476 9.05 15.38 19.28
CA TYR A 476 8.60 16.59 18.58
C TYR A 476 7.09 16.55 18.26
N LEU A 477 6.55 15.37 18.05
CA LEU A 477 5.13 15.10 17.77
C LEU A 477 4.24 15.26 19.00
N SER A 478 4.80 15.27 20.20
CA SER A 478 4.03 15.39 21.45
C SER A 478 3.31 16.74 21.48
N HIS A 479 1.98 16.73 21.67
CA HIS A 479 1.12 17.93 21.70
C HIS A 479 1.11 18.78 20.42
N ARG A 480 1.47 18.20 19.26
CA ARG A 480 1.41 18.90 17.97
C ARG A 480 0.22 18.45 17.15
N ALA A 481 -0.57 19.42 16.76
CA ALA A 481 -1.68 19.26 15.82
C ALA A 481 -1.21 19.55 14.38
N TYR A 482 -1.60 18.69 13.44
CA TYR A 482 -1.35 18.86 12.01
C TYR A 482 -2.65 19.19 11.32
N VAL A 483 -2.66 20.32 10.61
CA VAL A 483 -3.86 20.81 9.92
C VAL A 483 -3.69 20.68 8.42
N ASP A 484 -4.69 20.04 7.77
CA ASP A 484 -4.74 19.71 6.35
C ASP A 484 -5.90 20.46 5.65
N PRO A 485 -5.66 21.64 5.09
CA PRO A 485 -6.63 22.30 4.22
C PRO A 485 -6.72 21.58 2.87
N ARG A 486 -7.96 21.42 2.36
CA ARG A 486 -8.25 20.80 1.07
C ARG A 486 -9.36 21.56 0.37
N VAL A 487 -9.21 21.80 -0.93
CA VAL A 487 -10.23 22.44 -1.76
C VAL A 487 -10.31 21.74 -3.11
N ASN A 488 -11.52 21.46 -3.54
CA ASN A 488 -11.85 21.01 -4.89
C ASN A 488 -12.92 21.91 -5.47
N LEU A 489 -12.74 22.30 -6.71
CA LEU A 489 -13.66 23.12 -7.49
C LEU A 489 -14.04 22.36 -8.76
N LYS A 490 -15.31 22.37 -9.12
CA LYS A 490 -15.78 21.88 -10.43
C LYS A 490 -16.72 22.91 -11.04
N TYR A 491 -16.43 23.29 -12.26
CA TYR A 491 -17.24 24.19 -13.07
C TYR A 491 -17.83 23.44 -14.25
N THR A 492 -19.15 23.39 -14.34
CA THR A 492 -19.90 22.83 -15.47
C THR A 492 -20.40 24.01 -16.33
N LEU A 493 -19.89 24.05 -17.55
CA LEU A 493 -20.29 25.04 -18.53
C LEU A 493 -21.70 24.76 -19.08
N PRO A 494 -22.40 25.76 -19.62
CA PRO A 494 -23.63 25.55 -20.38
C PRO A 494 -23.42 24.51 -21.49
N TYR A 495 -24.38 23.63 -21.67
CA TYR A 495 -24.30 22.64 -22.74
C TYR A 495 -24.41 23.28 -24.12
N LEU A 496 -23.70 22.73 -25.08
CA LEU A 496 -23.82 23.06 -26.49
C LEU A 496 -24.61 21.96 -27.18
N MET A 497 -25.63 22.34 -27.99
CA MET A 497 -26.32 21.34 -28.80
C MET A 497 -25.48 21.02 -30.04
N VAL A 498 -25.01 19.77 -30.15
CA VAL A 498 -24.31 19.24 -31.32
C VAL A 498 -25.17 18.16 -31.94
N HIS A 499 -25.68 18.45 -33.15
CA HIS A 499 -26.79 17.69 -33.76
C HIS A 499 -28.00 17.65 -32.81
N THR A 500 -28.39 16.49 -32.35
CA THR A 500 -29.55 16.27 -31.46
C THR A 500 -29.18 15.99 -30.02
N SER A 501 -27.89 16.01 -29.67
CA SER A 501 -27.40 15.63 -28.35
C SER A 501 -26.66 16.78 -27.66
N PRO A 502 -26.88 17.01 -26.36
CA PRO A 502 -26.14 18.00 -25.60
C PRO A 502 -24.68 17.57 -25.41
N MET A 503 -23.74 18.48 -25.67
CA MET A 503 -22.34 18.35 -25.33
C MET A 503 -22.09 19.15 -24.07
N VAL A 504 -21.54 18.51 -23.03
CA VAL A 504 -21.24 19.11 -21.73
C VAL A 504 -19.74 19.16 -21.53
N PHE A 505 -19.25 20.35 -21.17
CA PHE A 505 -17.86 20.57 -20.79
C PHE A 505 -17.79 20.85 -19.29
N GLU A 506 -16.86 20.16 -18.60
CA GLU A 506 -16.62 20.34 -17.19
C GLU A 506 -15.12 20.52 -16.93
N ILE A 507 -14.77 21.45 -16.06
CA ILE A 507 -13.41 21.67 -15.60
C ILE A 507 -13.39 21.49 -14.10
N ALA A 508 -12.53 20.66 -13.59
CA ALA A 508 -12.32 20.48 -12.16
C ALA A 508 -10.86 20.79 -11.80
N ALA A 509 -10.66 21.40 -10.65
CA ALA A 509 -9.34 21.66 -10.09
C ALA A 509 -9.37 21.40 -8.58
N GLY A 510 -8.28 20.88 -8.05
CA GLY A 510 -8.17 20.62 -6.62
C GLY A 510 -6.76 20.87 -6.11
N ALA A 511 -6.66 21.27 -4.84
CA ALA A 511 -5.41 21.37 -4.13
C ALA A 511 -5.60 21.00 -2.66
N GLY A 512 -4.60 20.39 -2.05
CA GLY A 512 -4.70 20.02 -0.65
C GLY A 512 -3.39 19.57 -0.04
N LEU A 513 -3.33 19.71 1.26
CA LEU A 513 -2.27 19.20 2.10
C LEU A 513 -2.77 17.92 2.77
N HIS A 514 -1.90 16.91 2.82
CA HIS A 514 -2.21 15.59 3.35
C HIS A 514 -1.11 15.15 4.30
N THR A 515 -1.50 14.81 5.51
CA THR A 515 -0.59 14.39 6.58
C THR A 515 -0.76 12.91 6.89
N MET A 516 0.35 12.24 7.14
CA MET A 516 0.43 10.89 7.67
C MET A 516 1.31 10.88 8.92
N LEU A 517 0.80 10.33 10.00
CA LEU A 517 1.52 10.16 11.25
C LEU A 517 2.40 8.88 11.18
N PRO A 518 3.55 8.83 11.89
CA PRO A 518 4.42 7.66 11.85
C PRO A 518 3.78 6.47 12.56
N VAL A 519 3.98 5.28 12.00
CA VAL A 519 3.56 4.00 12.56
C VAL A 519 4.54 3.50 13.63
N ALA A 520 4.18 2.43 14.37
CA ALA A 520 5.00 1.89 15.46
C ALA A 520 6.44 1.56 15.04
N ALA A 521 6.65 1.07 13.83
CA ALA A 521 7.98 0.74 13.31
C ALA A 521 8.93 1.96 13.24
N TYR A 522 8.39 3.15 13.02
CA TYR A 522 9.17 4.40 12.99
C TYR A 522 9.21 5.12 14.35
N LEU A 523 8.16 5.02 15.18
CA LEU A 523 8.12 5.65 16.50
C LEU A 523 8.97 4.87 17.51
N TYR A 524 8.91 3.56 17.46
CA TYR A 524 9.49 2.66 18.45
C TYR A 524 10.37 1.61 17.75
N PRO A 525 11.50 2.00 17.14
CA PRO A 525 12.43 1.06 16.54
C PRO A 525 13.01 0.12 17.60
N GLU A 526 13.47 -1.05 17.19
CA GLU A 526 14.19 -1.93 18.10
C GLU A 526 15.58 -1.36 18.43
N PRO A 527 16.09 -1.55 19.65
CA PRO A 527 17.46 -1.21 19.99
C PRO A 527 18.44 -2.05 19.14
N ALA A 528 19.59 -1.48 18.80
CA ALA A 528 20.67 -2.22 18.16
C ALA A 528 21.73 -2.64 19.19
N TYR A 529 22.13 -3.92 19.13
CA TYR A 529 23.17 -4.49 19.99
C TYR A 529 24.38 -4.78 19.13
N ASN A 530 25.46 -4.02 19.36
CA ASN A 530 26.70 -4.13 18.59
C ASN A 530 27.81 -4.71 19.47
N ASP A 531 28.23 -5.96 19.18
CA ASP A 531 29.23 -6.70 19.92
C ASP A 531 30.60 -6.51 19.24
N TYR A 532 31.48 -5.71 19.83
CA TYR A 532 32.85 -5.51 19.37
C TYR A 532 33.82 -6.47 20.08
N VAL A 533 34.46 -7.33 19.28
CA VAL A 533 35.38 -8.33 19.84
C VAL A 533 36.61 -7.66 20.46
N GLN A 534 36.76 -7.80 21.79
CA GLN A 534 37.89 -7.33 22.54
C GLN A 534 39.00 -8.39 22.64
N LEU A 535 38.61 -9.66 22.83
CA LEU A 535 39.52 -10.82 22.83
C LEU A 535 38.85 -11.97 22.04
N ASN A 536 39.56 -12.53 21.08
CA ASN A 536 39.23 -13.78 20.43
C ASN A 536 40.37 -14.78 20.64
N TYR A 537 40.30 -15.53 21.74
CA TYR A 537 41.25 -16.59 22.03
C TYR A 537 40.62 -17.97 21.82
N TYR A 538 40.88 -18.52 20.66
CA TYR A 538 40.44 -19.88 20.31
C TYR A 538 41.54 -20.88 20.56
N HIS A 539 41.24 -21.93 21.32
CA HIS A 539 42.14 -23.03 21.60
C HIS A 539 41.49 -24.38 21.35
N ASN A 540 42.24 -25.44 20.97
CA ASN A 540 41.70 -26.78 20.75
C ASN A 540 41.03 -27.35 22.00
N ASN A 541 41.64 -27.14 23.18
CA ASN A 541 40.97 -27.43 24.44
C ASN A 541 39.95 -26.34 24.74
N GLU A 542 38.68 -26.71 24.83
CA GLU A 542 37.55 -25.81 25.04
C GLU A 542 37.63 -25.04 26.37
N GLN A 543 38.21 -25.67 27.42
CA GLN A 543 38.37 -25.08 28.75
C GLN A 543 39.25 -23.82 28.75
N TRP A 544 40.10 -23.65 27.75
CA TRP A 544 40.99 -22.49 27.62
C TRP A 544 40.51 -21.43 26.65
N ARG A 545 39.37 -21.66 25.97
CA ARG A 545 38.78 -20.69 25.03
C ARG A 545 38.20 -19.52 25.79
N ARG A 546 38.43 -18.32 25.26
CA ARG A 546 37.78 -17.10 25.73
C ARG A 546 37.42 -16.18 24.58
N MET A 547 36.17 -15.80 24.50
CA MET A 547 35.68 -14.75 23.63
C MET A 547 35.13 -13.65 24.53
N ASN A 548 35.75 -12.45 24.48
CA ASN A 548 35.26 -11.28 25.18
C ASN A 548 34.82 -10.22 24.17
N VAL A 549 33.67 -9.62 24.37
CA VAL A 549 33.12 -8.56 23.55
C VAL A 549 32.78 -7.34 24.41
N LYS A 550 32.90 -6.13 23.84
CA LYS A 550 32.26 -4.94 24.38
C LYS A 550 30.95 -4.73 23.63
N THR A 551 29.86 -4.88 24.35
CA THR A 551 28.51 -4.68 23.80
C THR A 551 28.12 -3.23 23.95
N PHE A 552 27.70 -2.62 22.83
CA PHE A 552 27.03 -1.31 22.80
C PHE A 552 25.54 -1.54 22.54
N VAL A 553 24.71 -0.90 23.35
CA VAL A 553 23.24 -0.97 23.21
C VAL A 553 22.76 0.41 22.79
N ASP A 554 22.26 0.52 21.58
CA ASP A 554 21.84 1.78 20.98
C ASP A 554 20.32 1.91 20.94
N ASP A 555 19.80 2.94 21.58
CA ASP A 555 18.45 3.42 21.36
C ASP A 555 18.40 4.11 19.97
N ARG A 556 17.60 3.56 19.05
CA ARG A 556 17.44 4.07 17.69
C ARG A 556 16.23 5.01 17.57
N THR A 557 15.62 5.38 18.68
CA THR A 557 14.46 6.26 18.72
C THR A 557 14.83 7.67 18.28
N ASN A 558 14.18 8.14 17.23
CA ASN A 558 14.31 9.54 16.79
C ASN A 558 13.21 10.39 17.40
N TYR A 559 13.50 11.10 18.46
CA TYR A 559 12.55 12.00 19.12
C TYR A 559 12.21 13.24 18.27
N SER A 560 13.00 13.55 17.24
CA SER A 560 12.75 14.66 16.31
C SER A 560 11.87 14.28 15.12
N ILE A 561 11.41 13.02 15.05
CA ILE A 561 10.56 12.55 13.96
C ILE A 561 9.29 13.40 13.85
N ARG A 562 8.86 13.70 12.61
CA ARG A 562 7.69 14.52 12.27
C ARG A 562 6.69 13.69 11.49
N ALA A 563 5.47 14.21 11.35
CA ALA A 563 4.53 13.65 10.39
C ALA A 563 4.99 13.92 8.94
N ALA A 564 4.77 12.96 8.05
CA ALA A 564 5.03 13.13 6.63
C ALA A 564 3.89 13.94 5.99
N ARG A 565 4.21 14.94 5.17
CA ARG A 565 3.23 15.83 4.54
C ARG A 565 3.40 15.90 3.03
N ASN A 566 2.31 15.64 2.29
CA ASN A 566 2.26 15.71 0.83
C ASN A 566 1.35 16.85 0.37
N PHE A 567 1.88 17.77 -0.42
CA PHE A 567 1.09 18.76 -1.13
C PHE A 567 0.74 18.23 -2.52
N LYS A 568 -0.56 18.19 -2.83
CA LYS A 568 -1.11 17.69 -4.09
C LYS A 568 -1.96 18.77 -4.74
N TRP A 569 -1.90 18.83 -6.07
CA TRP A 569 -2.85 19.59 -6.87
C TRP A 569 -3.12 18.91 -8.21
N GLU A 570 -4.30 19.11 -8.75
CA GLU A 570 -4.70 18.56 -10.04
C GLU A 570 -5.66 19.50 -10.78
N VAL A 571 -5.65 19.36 -12.11
CA VAL A 571 -6.64 19.98 -13.01
C VAL A 571 -7.16 18.91 -13.94
N ARG A 572 -8.49 18.82 -14.08
CA ARG A 572 -9.17 17.83 -14.93
C ARG A 572 -10.14 18.51 -15.87
N GLY A 573 -10.14 18.11 -17.14
CA GLY A 573 -11.16 18.44 -18.13
C GLY A 573 -11.98 17.21 -18.50
N ASP A 574 -13.30 17.36 -18.49
CA ASP A 574 -14.24 16.33 -18.89
C ASP A 574 -15.11 16.82 -20.06
N ILE A 575 -15.30 15.99 -21.08
CA ILE A 575 -16.21 16.22 -22.20
C ILE A 575 -17.16 15.05 -22.27
N SER A 576 -18.46 15.33 -22.30
CA SER A 576 -19.50 14.28 -22.46
C SER A 576 -20.41 14.65 -23.61
N TRP A 577 -20.58 13.77 -24.57
CA TRP A 577 -21.44 13.96 -25.74
C TRP A 577 -22.00 12.64 -26.27
N ASP A 578 -23.29 12.55 -26.44
CA ASP A 578 -23.99 11.42 -27.06
C ASP A 578 -23.55 10.04 -26.49
N GLY A 579 -23.43 9.93 -25.16
CA GLY A 579 -22.99 8.72 -24.50
C GLY A 579 -21.45 8.48 -24.52
N ASN A 580 -20.69 9.31 -25.25
CA ASN A 580 -19.23 9.28 -25.20
C ASN A 580 -18.73 10.19 -24.10
N ARG A 581 -17.60 9.83 -23.47
CA ARG A 581 -16.95 10.66 -22.45
C ARG A 581 -15.43 10.58 -22.60
N LEU A 582 -14.80 11.75 -22.56
CA LEU A 582 -13.36 11.94 -22.43
C LEU A 582 -13.07 12.65 -21.11
N SER A 583 -12.13 12.15 -20.36
CA SER A 583 -11.59 12.75 -19.14
C SER A 583 -10.07 12.83 -19.25
N VAL A 584 -9.48 13.98 -18.99
CA VAL A 584 -8.03 14.21 -18.98
C VAL A 584 -7.67 14.94 -17.70
N THR A 585 -6.72 14.40 -16.94
CA THR A 585 -6.24 14.97 -15.68
C THR A 585 -4.74 15.19 -15.73
N TYR A 586 -4.28 16.38 -15.41
CA TYR A 586 -2.89 16.67 -15.07
C TYR A 586 -2.76 16.85 -13.56
N PHE A 587 -1.73 16.25 -12.95
CA PHE A 587 -1.50 16.34 -11.51
C PHE A 587 -0.02 16.53 -11.16
N ARG A 588 0.21 17.06 -9.97
CA ARG A 588 1.54 17.15 -9.36
C ARG A 588 1.44 16.97 -7.84
N GLU A 589 2.41 16.21 -7.29
CA GLU A 589 2.52 15.90 -5.87
C GLU A 589 3.96 16.11 -5.41
N ARG A 590 4.12 16.61 -4.18
CA ARG A 590 5.44 16.81 -3.57
C ARG A 590 5.41 16.57 -2.07
N MET A 591 6.20 15.62 -1.62
CA MET A 591 6.44 15.29 -0.21
C MET A 591 7.94 15.35 0.06
N ASN A 592 8.37 16.24 0.98
CA ASN A 592 9.78 16.49 1.26
C ASN A 592 10.28 15.77 2.52
N ASP A 593 9.40 15.19 3.30
CA ASP A 593 9.60 14.70 4.66
C ASP A 593 9.03 13.29 4.84
N ALA A 594 9.05 12.47 3.78
CA ALA A 594 8.63 11.08 3.86
C ALA A 594 9.57 10.27 4.76
N PHE A 595 9.02 9.24 5.39
CA PHE A 595 9.77 8.37 6.30
C PHE A 595 10.79 7.51 5.57
N ARG A 596 11.95 7.35 6.17
CA ARG A 596 12.96 6.37 5.78
C ARG A 596 13.87 6.04 6.96
N TRP A 597 14.68 5.01 6.78
CA TRP A 597 15.83 4.74 7.65
C TRP A 597 17.06 5.45 7.07
N ASP A 598 17.78 6.19 7.90
CA ASP A 598 19.01 6.89 7.51
C ASP A 598 20.11 6.66 8.53
N SER A 599 21.35 6.97 8.15
CA SER A 599 22.53 6.66 8.95
C SER A 599 22.95 7.83 9.84
N GLU A 600 23.13 7.54 11.13
CA GLU A 600 23.74 8.45 12.09
C GLU A 600 25.12 7.95 12.50
N LEU A 601 26.04 8.87 12.76
CA LEU A 601 27.38 8.55 13.23
C LEU A 601 27.37 8.10 14.69
N ARG A 602 28.11 7.03 14.97
CA ARG A 602 28.42 6.57 16.33
C ARG A 602 29.93 6.31 16.46
N TYR A 603 30.47 6.60 17.61
CA TYR A 603 31.88 6.37 17.92
C TYR A 603 31.99 5.25 18.95
N ARG A 604 32.75 4.19 18.62
CA ARG A 604 32.87 2.96 19.43
C ARG A 604 34.28 2.81 19.93
N THR A 605 34.51 3.15 21.20
CA THR A 605 35.82 2.97 21.83
C THR A 605 35.86 1.72 22.68
N TYR A 606 36.74 0.80 22.39
CA TYR A 606 36.92 -0.45 23.09
C TYR A 606 38.39 -0.86 23.13
N ASN A 607 38.76 -1.73 24.09
CA ASN A 607 40.10 -2.28 24.19
C ASN A 607 40.20 -3.55 23.35
N ARG A 608 41.26 -3.68 22.61
CA ARG A 608 41.58 -4.89 21.85
C ARG A 608 42.80 -5.53 22.52
N TYR A 609 42.59 -6.68 23.16
CA TYR A 609 43.60 -7.43 23.90
C TYR A 609 44.40 -8.34 22.97
N ASP A 610 45.69 -8.47 23.26
CA ASP A 610 46.60 -9.37 22.55
C ASP A 610 46.97 -10.53 23.46
N ALA A 611 46.59 -11.73 23.14
CA ALA A 611 46.89 -12.97 23.83
C ALA A 611 47.88 -13.87 23.04
N SER A 612 48.61 -13.33 22.08
CA SER A 612 49.55 -14.10 21.26
C SER A 612 50.68 -14.77 22.05
N GLY A 613 51.09 -14.15 23.17
CA GLY A 613 52.12 -14.68 24.10
C GLY A 613 51.54 -15.42 25.29
N TRP A 614 50.24 -15.70 25.37
CA TRP A 614 49.63 -16.39 26.52
C TRP A 614 49.89 -17.86 26.52
N ASN A 615 50.31 -18.42 27.66
CA ASN A 615 50.57 -19.87 27.83
C ASN A 615 49.44 -20.52 28.66
N PRO A 616 48.42 -21.12 28.01
CA PRO A 616 47.30 -21.70 28.73
C PRO A 616 47.63 -22.87 29.62
N SER A 617 48.73 -23.58 29.37
CA SER A 617 49.16 -24.70 30.21
C SER A 617 49.71 -24.24 31.58
N ALA A 618 50.25 -23.04 31.65
CA ALA A 618 50.76 -22.42 32.88
C ALA A 618 49.73 -21.50 33.56
N ASP A 619 49.02 -20.69 32.75
CA ASP A 619 48.22 -19.55 33.21
C ASP A 619 46.71 -19.80 33.11
N GLY A 620 46.28 -20.91 32.49
CA GLY A 620 44.84 -21.22 32.30
C GLY A 620 44.19 -20.38 31.22
N VAL A 621 42.90 -20.00 31.42
CA VAL A 621 42.17 -19.13 30.56
C VAL A 621 42.78 -17.72 30.54
N PRO A 622 42.93 -17.04 29.35
CA PRO A 622 43.49 -15.66 29.30
C PRO A 622 42.79 -14.70 30.25
N ASP A 623 43.54 -14.02 31.08
CA ASP A 623 43.08 -13.04 32.04
C ASP A 623 43.23 -11.63 31.45
N LEU A 624 42.14 -10.89 31.24
CA LEU A 624 42.15 -9.56 30.59
C LEU A 624 42.98 -8.54 31.35
N ASP A 625 43.03 -8.66 32.68
CA ASP A 625 43.80 -7.73 33.50
C ASP A 625 45.34 -7.90 33.36
N LYS A 626 45.75 -9.03 32.81
CA LYS A 626 47.17 -9.39 32.58
C LYS A 626 47.60 -9.25 31.13
N LEU A 627 46.65 -9.08 30.22
CA LEU A 627 46.92 -8.97 28.80
C LEU A 627 47.25 -7.56 28.36
N PRO A 628 48.23 -7.37 27.49
CA PRO A 628 48.44 -6.10 26.82
C PRO A 628 47.22 -5.77 25.92
N TYR A 629 46.86 -4.51 25.80
CA TYR A 629 45.78 -4.07 24.94
C TYR A 629 46.10 -2.77 24.22
N VAL A 630 45.38 -2.55 23.13
CA VAL A 630 45.33 -1.28 22.39
C VAL A 630 43.90 -0.77 22.45
N THR A 631 43.73 0.49 22.81
CA THR A 631 42.42 1.13 22.73
C THR A 631 42.17 1.55 21.29
N GLU A 632 41.10 1.03 20.69
CA GLU A 632 40.65 1.36 19.32
C GLU A 632 39.34 2.17 19.39
N THR A 633 39.24 3.20 18.58
CA THR A 633 37.96 3.88 18.29
C THR A 633 37.56 3.60 16.86
N ARG A 634 36.31 3.23 16.67
CA ARG A 634 35.71 3.01 15.32
C ARG A 634 34.53 3.92 15.12
N ILE A 635 34.41 4.39 13.87
CA ILE A 635 33.22 5.09 13.39
C ILE A 635 32.25 4.02 12.86
N GLU A 636 31.01 4.09 13.29
CA GLU A 636 29.92 3.25 12.86
C GLU A 636 28.75 4.09 12.35
N LEU A 637 28.03 3.59 11.34
CA LEU A 637 26.78 4.17 10.84
C LEU A 637 25.61 3.38 11.42
N LEU A 638 24.88 4.00 12.32
CA LEU A 638 23.68 3.42 12.93
C LEU A 638 22.45 3.86 12.14
N SER A 639 21.67 2.89 11.65
CA SER A 639 20.42 3.17 10.93
C SER A 639 19.30 3.57 11.90
N THR A 640 18.74 4.78 11.75
CA THR A 640 17.64 5.34 12.57
C THR A 640 16.49 5.81 11.69
N PRO A 641 15.21 5.74 12.15
CA PRO A 641 14.08 6.26 11.38
C PRO A 641 14.06 7.78 11.37
N CYS A 642 13.82 8.39 10.22
CA CYS A 642 13.81 9.84 10.06
C CYS A 642 12.91 10.31 8.92
N ASN A 643 12.77 11.63 8.75
CA ASN A 643 12.06 12.30 7.65
C ASN A 643 13.04 12.77 6.58
N ALA A 644 13.71 11.88 5.89
CA ALA A 644 14.79 12.19 4.95
C ALA A 644 14.52 11.74 3.51
N SER A 645 13.27 11.40 3.15
CA SER A 645 12.90 11.02 1.79
C SER A 645 12.11 12.13 1.10
N LEU A 646 12.47 12.44 -0.16
CA LEU A 646 11.79 13.35 -1.07
C LEU A 646 11.12 12.56 -2.18
N ILE A 647 9.79 12.69 -2.27
CA ILE A 647 8.97 12.09 -3.32
C ILE A 647 8.34 13.18 -4.16
N LYS A 648 8.59 13.17 -5.46
CA LYS A 648 7.91 14.04 -6.44
C LYS A 648 7.21 13.19 -7.47
N LYS A 649 5.94 13.45 -7.72
CA LYS A 649 5.13 12.79 -8.75
C LYS A 649 4.49 13.84 -9.64
N GLU A 650 4.44 13.54 -10.93
CA GLU A 650 3.85 14.39 -11.95
C GLU A 650 3.31 13.49 -13.06
N GLY A 651 2.15 13.84 -13.64
CA GLY A 651 1.63 13.02 -14.73
C GLY A 651 0.36 13.53 -15.37
N VAL A 652 0.03 12.88 -16.48
CA VAL A 652 -1.22 13.05 -17.22
C VAL A 652 -1.94 11.71 -17.25
N GLU A 653 -3.18 11.68 -16.82
CA GLU A 653 -4.10 10.54 -16.91
C GLU A 653 -5.21 10.86 -17.90
N PHE A 654 -5.64 9.90 -18.70
CA PHE A 654 -6.79 10.08 -19.58
C PHE A 654 -7.64 8.81 -19.68
N THR A 655 -8.94 9.02 -19.88
CA THR A 655 -9.90 7.94 -20.12
C THR A 655 -10.92 8.41 -21.16
N LEU A 656 -11.07 7.64 -22.24
CA LEU A 656 -12.12 7.79 -23.24
C LEU A 656 -13.03 6.56 -23.19
N SER A 657 -14.33 6.77 -23.00
CA SER A 657 -15.33 5.71 -23.08
C SER A 657 -16.36 6.09 -24.14
N THR A 658 -16.59 5.21 -25.12
CA THR A 658 -17.59 5.43 -26.16
C THR A 658 -18.93 4.85 -25.76
N LYS A 659 -20.01 5.30 -26.42
CA LYS A 659 -21.25 4.53 -26.43
C LYS A 659 -21.01 3.20 -27.16
N ARG A 660 -21.87 2.21 -26.91
CA ARG A 660 -21.82 0.95 -27.65
C ARG A 660 -22.25 1.17 -29.11
N PHE A 661 -21.41 0.79 -30.05
CA PHE A 661 -21.74 0.86 -31.49
C PHE A 661 -22.80 -0.18 -31.85
N PRO A 662 -23.99 0.21 -32.33
CA PRO A 662 -25.12 -0.71 -32.49
C PRO A 662 -24.87 -1.87 -33.43
N VAL A 663 -24.16 -1.65 -34.55
CA VAL A 663 -23.90 -2.62 -35.60
C VAL A 663 -23.02 -3.77 -35.09
N VAL A 664 -21.88 -3.43 -34.49
CA VAL A 664 -20.90 -4.41 -34.02
C VAL A 664 -21.11 -4.76 -32.53
N ARG A 665 -22.06 -4.08 -31.87
CA ARG A 665 -22.37 -4.25 -30.44
C ARG A 665 -21.16 -4.12 -29.52
N THR A 666 -20.17 -3.34 -29.95
CA THR A 666 -18.90 -3.16 -29.29
C THR A 666 -18.80 -1.77 -28.65
N ARG A 667 -18.33 -1.71 -27.42
CA ARG A 667 -17.89 -0.48 -26.74
C ARG A 667 -16.38 -0.44 -26.77
N LEU A 668 -15.82 0.74 -27.05
CA LEU A 668 -14.41 1.01 -26.92
C LEU A 668 -14.17 1.83 -25.65
N THR A 669 -13.24 1.37 -24.79
CA THR A 669 -12.68 2.15 -23.72
C THR A 669 -11.18 2.27 -23.93
N VAL A 670 -10.66 3.50 -23.90
CA VAL A 670 -9.23 3.78 -23.96
C VAL A 670 -8.84 4.48 -22.67
N ASN A 671 -7.91 3.95 -21.94
CA ASN A 671 -7.30 4.62 -20.81
C ASN A 671 -5.78 4.60 -20.93
N GLY A 672 -5.13 5.52 -20.25
CA GLY A 672 -3.67 5.56 -20.23
C GLY A 672 -3.16 6.67 -19.33
N ALA A 673 -1.85 6.63 -19.10
CA ALA A 673 -1.19 7.67 -18.34
C ALA A 673 0.29 7.79 -18.70
N TRP A 674 0.78 9.02 -18.61
CA TRP A 674 2.19 9.31 -18.50
C TRP A 674 2.51 9.70 -17.07
N PHE A 675 3.46 9.00 -16.46
CA PHE A 675 3.93 9.29 -15.10
C PHE A 675 5.41 9.58 -15.08
N LYS A 676 5.79 10.52 -14.22
CA LYS A 676 7.16 10.83 -13.85
C LYS A 676 7.26 10.85 -12.33
N THR A 677 8.17 10.06 -11.78
CA THR A 677 8.40 9.93 -10.33
C THR A 677 9.86 10.15 -10.03
N ILE A 678 10.16 10.97 -9.04
CA ILE A 678 11.51 11.16 -8.50
C ILE A 678 11.47 10.76 -7.04
N LEU A 679 12.29 9.78 -6.68
CA LEU A 679 12.49 9.27 -5.34
C LEU A 679 13.94 9.54 -4.95
N THR A 680 14.20 10.30 -3.89
CA THR A 680 15.55 10.67 -3.48
C THR A 680 15.58 11.09 -2.01
N ASN A 681 16.75 11.32 -1.47
CA ASN A 681 16.93 11.94 -0.16
C ASN A 681 16.48 13.41 -0.15
N SER A 682 16.05 13.90 0.99
CA SER A 682 15.78 15.33 1.27
C SER A 682 16.84 15.99 2.14
N THR A 683 17.76 15.20 2.71
CA THR A 683 18.86 15.60 3.57
C THR A 683 20.17 15.02 3.07
N GLY A 684 21.29 15.58 3.43
CA GLY A 684 22.57 14.96 3.16
C GLY A 684 22.78 13.67 3.93
N GLN A 685 23.77 12.88 3.53
CA GLN A 685 23.99 11.53 4.03
C GLN A 685 25.44 11.30 4.43
N TRP A 686 25.63 10.58 5.52
CA TRP A 686 26.92 10.05 5.91
C TRP A 686 27.23 8.76 5.15
N TYR A 687 28.48 8.64 4.71
CA TYR A 687 29.00 7.42 4.12
C TYR A 687 30.39 7.12 4.66
N LYS A 688 30.60 5.90 5.11
CA LYS A 688 31.88 5.35 5.53
C LYS A 688 32.24 4.19 4.60
N PRO A 689 33.34 4.27 3.83
CA PRO A 689 33.79 3.15 3.04
C PRO A 689 34.37 2.03 3.91
N THR A 690 34.04 0.79 3.58
CA THR A 690 34.62 -0.40 4.23
C THR A 690 35.89 -0.82 3.48
N ILE A 691 36.95 -0.04 3.66
CA ILE A 691 38.22 -0.21 2.95
C ILE A 691 39.33 -0.40 3.97
N ILE A 692 40.28 -1.31 3.66
CA ILE A 692 41.49 -1.55 4.45
C ILE A 692 42.63 -0.83 3.75
N VAL A 693 43.28 0.10 4.44
CA VAL A 693 44.48 0.82 3.99
C VAL A 693 45.59 0.52 4.96
N ASN A 694 46.73 0.01 4.48
CA ASN A 694 47.88 -0.37 5.33
C ASN A 694 47.48 -1.31 6.48
N ASN A 695 46.71 -2.36 6.20
CA ASN A 695 46.19 -3.34 7.16
C ASN A 695 45.26 -2.80 8.27
N LYS A 696 44.79 -1.54 8.14
CA LYS A 696 43.80 -0.96 9.04
C LYS A 696 42.54 -0.55 8.29
N GLU A 697 41.39 -0.79 8.87
CA GLU A 697 40.12 -0.29 8.34
C GLU A 697 40.10 1.25 8.39
N LEU A 698 39.68 1.89 7.30
CA LEU A 698 39.55 3.34 7.23
C LEU A 698 38.57 3.87 8.26
N GLN A 699 39.00 4.80 9.12
CA GLN A 699 38.19 5.38 10.18
C GLN A 699 37.91 6.86 9.93
N TYR A 700 37.32 7.13 8.75
CA TYR A 700 36.77 8.42 8.35
C TYR A 700 35.40 8.21 7.75
N ALA A 701 34.48 9.15 7.93
CA ALA A 701 33.20 9.18 7.26
C ALA A 701 32.99 10.54 6.59
N GLY A 702 32.53 10.53 5.33
CA GLY A 702 32.21 11.74 4.58
C GLY A 702 30.73 12.05 4.63
N TYR A 703 30.39 13.34 4.65
CA TYR A 703 29.02 13.85 4.52
C TYR A 703 28.80 14.38 3.11
N TYR A 704 27.76 13.89 2.44
CA TYR A 704 27.44 14.19 1.04
C TYR A 704 26.07 14.83 0.95
N ASN A 705 25.97 15.90 0.17
CA ASN A 705 24.68 16.53 -0.13
C ASN A 705 24.20 16.20 -1.56
N ASP A 706 24.74 15.13 -2.13
CA ASP A 706 24.34 14.65 -3.44
C ASP A 706 22.91 14.05 -3.39
N PRO A 707 22.12 14.18 -4.48
CA PRO A 707 20.84 13.49 -4.58
C PRO A 707 21.06 11.98 -4.73
N ASP A 708 20.67 11.20 -3.71
CA ASP A 708 20.81 9.74 -3.72
C ASP A 708 19.49 9.08 -4.10
N GLY A 709 19.19 9.02 -5.39
CA GLY A 709 17.91 8.48 -5.80
C GLY A 709 17.77 8.25 -7.29
N THR A 710 16.54 8.00 -7.72
CA THR A 710 16.21 7.62 -9.09
C THR A 710 15.02 8.40 -9.62
N LYS A 711 15.10 8.83 -10.86
CA LYS A 711 14.00 9.34 -11.67
C LYS A 711 13.43 8.20 -12.50
N TYR A 712 12.13 7.98 -12.42
CA TYR A 712 11.38 7.01 -13.21
C TYR A 712 10.39 7.72 -14.12
N GLN A 713 10.15 7.17 -15.31
CA GLN A 713 9.09 7.60 -16.21
C GLN A 713 8.43 6.39 -16.87
N SER A 714 7.15 6.51 -17.16
CA SER A 714 6.40 5.51 -17.92
C SER A 714 5.29 6.15 -18.72
N PHE A 715 4.94 5.56 -19.85
CA PHE A 715 3.77 5.92 -20.64
C PHE A 715 3.10 4.66 -21.15
N ASN A 716 1.79 4.52 -20.85
CA ASN A 716 1.00 3.41 -21.34
C ASN A 716 -0.34 3.85 -21.91
N THR A 717 -0.92 2.98 -22.74
CA THR A 717 -2.31 3.09 -23.23
C THR A 717 -2.95 1.71 -23.28
N ASN A 718 -4.17 1.60 -22.81
CA ASN A 718 -4.95 0.35 -22.85
C ASN A 718 -6.22 0.58 -23.68
N PHE A 719 -6.44 -0.25 -24.70
CA PHE A 719 -7.63 -0.26 -25.53
C PHE A 719 -8.45 -1.50 -25.17
N THR A 720 -9.68 -1.31 -24.70
CA THR A 720 -10.60 -2.41 -24.37
C THR A 720 -11.79 -2.37 -25.29
N PHE A 721 -11.96 -3.43 -26.08
CA PHE A 721 -13.08 -3.66 -26.96
C PHE A 721 -14.03 -4.68 -26.30
N ASP A 722 -15.18 -4.22 -25.85
CA ASP A 722 -16.18 -5.03 -25.19
C ASP A 722 -17.38 -5.26 -26.12
N THR A 723 -17.54 -6.50 -26.58
CA THR A 723 -18.57 -6.92 -27.51
C THR A 723 -19.59 -7.82 -26.82
N ASP A 724 -20.83 -7.39 -26.78
CA ASP A 724 -21.94 -8.17 -26.21
C ASP A 724 -22.83 -8.72 -27.31
N ILE A 725 -23.00 -10.04 -27.33
CA ILE A 725 -23.82 -10.77 -28.30
C ILE A 725 -25.01 -11.42 -27.57
N PRO A 726 -26.12 -10.68 -27.33
CA PRO A 726 -27.24 -11.15 -26.52
C PRO A 726 -27.90 -12.42 -27.06
N SER A 727 -27.98 -12.58 -28.39
CA SER A 727 -28.54 -13.77 -29.03
C SER A 727 -27.81 -15.05 -28.66
N LEU A 728 -26.50 -14.95 -28.38
CA LEU A 728 -25.66 -16.05 -27.94
C LEU A 728 -25.44 -16.04 -26.44
N ARG A 729 -25.92 -15.03 -25.71
CA ARG A 729 -25.58 -14.79 -24.30
C ARG A 729 -24.06 -14.83 -24.07
N LEU A 730 -23.32 -14.26 -25.02
CA LEU A 730 -21.86 -14.28 -25.07
C LEU A 730 -21.31 -12.86 -25.01
N ASN A 731 -20.39 -12.63 -24.09
CA ASN A 731 -19.59 -11.42 -24.01
C ASN A 731 -18.15 -11.75 -24.37
N ILE A 732 -17.53 -10.96 -25.26
CA ILE A 732 -16.13 -11.07 -25.67
C ILE A 732 -15.45 -9.74 -25.40
N SER A 733 -14.34 -9.77 -24.68
CA SER A 733 -13.50 -8.61 -24.44
C SER A 733 -12.10 -8.85 -24.97
N LEU A 734 -11.65 -7.97 -25.85
CA LEU A 734 -10.26 -7.89 -26.32
C LEU A 734 -9.62 -6.65 -25.69
N SER A 735 -8.53 -6.83 -24.99
CA SER A 735 -7.74 -5.73 -24.43
C SER A 735 -6.37 -5.69 -25.09
N VAL A 736 -6.00 -4.54 -25.65
CA VAL A 736 -4.66 -4.28 -26.18
C VAL A 736 -3.96 -3.30 -25.24
N GLN A 737 -2.98 -3.78 -24.53
CA GLN A 737 -2.24 -3.01 -23.52
C GLN A 737 -0.86 -2.67 -24.06
N ASN A 738 -0.60 -1.38 -24.26
CA ASN A 738 0.67 -0.90 -24.75
C ASN A 738 1.40 -0.15 -23.64
N MET A 739 2.56 -0.65 -23.24
CA MET A 739 3.56 0.10 -22.50
C MET A 739 4.54 0.71 -23.51
N TRP A 740 4.38 1.97 -23.83
CA TRP A 740 5.18 2.63 -24.86
C TRP A 740 6.65 2.77 -24.46
N PHE A 741 6.88 3.04 -23.20
CA PHE A 741 8.19 2.97 -22.59
C PHE A 741 8.09 2.98 -21.06
N THR A 742 9.11 2.41 -20.44
CA THR A 742 9.50 2.73 -19.07
C THR A 742 10.96 3.19 -19.09
N SER A 743 11.29 4.16 -18.25
CA SER A 743 12.68 4.56 -18.08
C SER A 743 13.03 4.77 -16.62
N SER A 744 14.30 4.54 -16.31
CA SER A 744 14.88 4.82 -15.01
C SER A 744 16.23 5.51 -15.19
N ARG A 745 16.52 6.50 -14.36
CA ARG A 745 17.78 7.21 -14.35
C ARG A 745 18.21 7.49 -12.93
N THR A 746 19.35 6.99 -12.52
CA THR A 746 20.00 7.39 -11.27
C THR A 746 20.32 8.88 -11.33
N LEU A 747 20.02 9.62 -10.27
CA LEU A 747 20.29 11.07 -10.25
C LEU A 747 21.80 11.31 -10.25
N PRO A 748 22.31 12.29 -11.03
CA PRO A 748 23.74 12.61 -11.06
C PRO A 748 24.24 13.03 -9.68
N ARG A 749 25.45 12.56 -9.33
CA ARG A 749 26.15 12.79 -8.06
C ARG A 749 27.57 13.22 -8.33
N SER A 750 28.08 14.12 -7.50
CA SER A 750 29.48 14.53 -7.55
C SER A 750 30.39 13.43 -6.97
N GLY A 751 29.91 12.75 -5.95
CA GLY A 751 30.68 11.80 -5.16
C GLY A 751 31.73 12.45 -4.26
N ILE A 752 31.74 13.77 -4.19
CA ILE A 752 32.67 14.55 -3.38
C ILE A 752 31.99 14.92 -2.08
N PRO A 753 32.56 14.61 -0.90
CA PRO A 753 31.96 15.01 0.36
C PRO A 753 32.06 16.52 0.56
N LEU A 754 31.15 17.12 1.32
CA LEU A 754 31.22 18.50 1.79
C LEU A 754 32.16 18.64 2.98
N GLU A 755 32.14 17.65 3.84
CA GLU A 755 32.92 17.56 5.07
C GLU A 755 33.17 16.10 5.42
N TYR A 756 34.12 15.86 6.29
CA TYR A 756 34.40 14.53 6.85
C TYR A 756 34.66 14.60 8.34
N VAL A 757 34.49 13.46 8.99
CA VAL A 757 34.79 13.30 10.42
C VAL A 757 35.87 12.25 10.62
N ASP A 758 36.65 12.45 11.67
CA ASP A 758 37.66 11.50 12.15
C ASP A 758 37.16 10.70 13.37
N VAL A 759 38.03 9.86 13.93
CA VAL A 759 37.73 9.02 15.12
C VAL A 759 37.52 9.82 16.40
N ASP A 760 38.01 11.05 16.46
CA ASP A 760 37.86 11.94 17.62
C ASP A 760 36.53 12.71 17.54
N GLY A 761 35.76 12.52 16.48
CA GLY A 761 34.50 13.19 16.28
C GLY A 761 34.61 14.62 15.77
N VAL A 762 35.80 15.01 15.30
CA VAL A 762 36.03 16.34 14.76
C VAL A 762 35.59 16.40 13.31
N THR A 763 34.77 17.39 13.01
CA THR A 763 34.30 17.65 11.63
C THR A 763 35.27 18.58 10.93
N HIS A 764 35.74 18.18 9.76
CA HIS A 764 36.65 18.90 8.90
C HIS A 764 35.98 19.26 7.58
N PRO A 765 36.14 20.47 7.04
CA PRO A 765 35.67 20.81 5.72
C PRO A 765 36.47 20.06 4.65
N TRP A 766 35.82 19.67 3.56
CA TRP A 766 36.49 19.05 2.43
C TRP A 766 37.32 20.10 1.68
N THR A 767 38.61 19.81 1.42
CA THR A 767 39.55 20.71 0.73
C THR A 767 40.34 19.96 -0.33
N ASP A 768 41.05 20.68 -1.21
CA ASP A 768 41.97 20.07 -2.19
C ASP A 768 43.11 19.29 -1.50
N LEU A 769 43.52 19.70 -0.30
CA LEU A 769 44.49 18.94 0.49
C LEU A 769 43.91 17.61 0.97
N ALA A 770 42.64 17.60 1.42
CA ALA A 770 41.97 16.36 1.80
C ALA A 770 41.81 15.43 0.57
N ALA A 771 41.49 15.98 -0.60
CA ALA A 771 41.39 15.20 -1.84
C ALA A 771 42.75 14.60 -2.30
N ALA A 772 43.87 15.20 -1.93
CA ALA A 772 45.22 14.73 -2.21
C ALA A 772 45.74 13.70 -1.18
N ASP A 773 45.15 13.65 0.02
CA ASP A 773 45.54 12.73 1.09
C ASP A 773 45.25 11.26 0.69
N PRO A 774 46.20 10.32 0.84
CA PRO A 774 46.03 8.92 0.42
C PRO A 774 44.95 8.17 1.19
N TYR A 775 44.55 8.60 2.37
CA TYR A 775 43.46 8.01 3.17
C TYR A 775 42.14 8.71 2.87
N LEU A 776 42.08 10.03 2.93
CA LEU A 776 40.86 10.80 2.73
C LEU A 776 40.32 10.72 1.31
N LYS A 777 41.20 10.62 0.28
CA LYS A 777 40.74 10.39 -1.10
C LYS A 777 39.83 9.16 -1.30
N GLN A 778 39.89 8.20 -0.38
CA GLN A 778 39.01 7.02 -0.39
C GLN A 778 37.55 7.37 -0.05
N LEU A 779 37.31 8.58 0.47
CA LEU A 779 35.98 9.12 0.65
C LEU A 779 35.38 9.61 -0.68
N ILE A 780 36.20 9.88 -1.72
CA ILE A 780 35.65 10.26 -3.03
C ILE A 780 34.97 9.03 -3.66
N ARG A 781 33.66 9.13 -3.84
CA ARG A 781 32.86 8.08 -4.49
C ARG A 781 32.97 8.23 -6.01
N THR A 782 33.55 7.26 -6.65
CA THR A 782 33.68 7.22 -8.11
C THR A 782 32.56 6.45 -8.76
N TYR A 783 32.06 6.94 -9.86
CA TYR A 783 30.99 6.34 -10.64
C TYR A 783 31.45 6.00 -12.05
N SER A 784 30.94 4.91 -12.61
CA SER A 784 31.18 4.60 -14.01
C SER A 784 30.58 5.68 -14.93
N SER A 785 31.10 5.83 -16.12
CA SER A 785 30.58 6.78 -17.12
C SER A 785 29.10 6.55 -17.44
N THR A 786 28.63 5.31 -17.29
CA THR A 786 27.24 4.91 -17.58
C THR A 786 26.30 4.93 -16.36
N ALA A 787 26.82 5.28 -15.15
CA ALA A 787 26.05 5.22 -13.90
C ALA A 787 24.78 6.10 -13.90
N PHE A 788 24.83 7.22 -14.62
CA PHE A 788 23.78 8.23 -14.70
C PHE A 788 23.08 8.28 -16.05
N GLU A 789 23.31 7.29 -16.91
CA GLU A 789 22.59 7.16 -18.17
C GLU A 789 21.15 6.75 -17.95
N GLU A 790 20.26 7.23 -18.81
CA GLU A 790 18.86 6.80 -18.79
C GLU A 790 18.73 5.40 -19.39
N ARG A 791 18.24 4.48 -18.57
CA ARG A 791 17.89 3.13 -19.01
C ARG A 791 16.44 3.14 -19.47
N ARG A 792 16.22 2.93 -20.75
CA ARG A 792 14.88 2.93 -21.35
C ARG A 792 14.54 1.55 -21.88
N VAL A 793 13.38 1.04 -21.43
CA VAL A 793 12.76 -0.17 -21.98
C VAL A 793 11.83 0.26 -23.11
N PRO A 794 11.97 -0.27 -24.33
CA PRO A 794 11.13 0.08 -25.45
C PRO A 794 9.72 -0.48 -25.33
N ALA A 795 8.87 -0.15 -26.30
CA ALA A 795 7.46 -0.50 -26.33
C ALA A 795 7.23 -2.01 -26.18
N GLU A 796 6.14 -2.31 -25.45
CA GLU A 796 5.57 -3.64 -25.32
C GLU A 796 4.07 -3.58 -25.56
N SER A 797 3.55 -4.49 -26.36
CA SER A 797 2.12 -4.60 -26.65
C SER A 797 1.65 -5.99 -26.31
N ASN A 798 0.67 -6.08 -25.39
CA ASN A 798 0.05 -7.33 -24.94
C ASN A 798 -1.41 -7.38 -25.36
N PHE A 799 -1.81 -8.47 -25.98
CA PHE A 799 -3.18 -8.74 -26.40
C PHE A 799 -3.81 -9.75 -25.43
N ASN A 800 -4.85 -9.35 -24.74
CA ASN A 800 -5.58 -10.16 -23.78
C ASN A 800 -6.98 -10.44 -24.33
N LEU A 801 -7.42 -11.69 -24.30
CA LEU A 801 -8.73 -12.12 -24.79
C LEU A 801 -9.50 -12.77 -23.65
N LYS A 802 -10.78 -12.43 -23.54
CA LYS A 802 -11.71 -13.01 -22.60
C LYS A 802 -13.05 -13.27 -23.24
N ALA A 803 -13.63 -14.43 -22.97
CA ALA A 803 -14.96 -14.81 -23.42
C ALA A 803 -15.78 -15.32 -22.23
N THR A 804 -16.96 -14.76 -22.04
CA THR A 804 -17.91 -15.16 -20.98
C THR A 804 -19.22 -15.60 -21.59
N LYS A 805 -19.59 -16.84 -21.38
CA LYS A 805 -20.86 -17.46 -21.85
C LYS A 805 -21.78 -17.65 -20.65
N LYS A 806 -23.04 -17.20 -20.80
CA LYS A 806 -24.10 -17.42 -19.82
C LYS A 806 -25.03 -18.55 -20.30
N LEU A 807 -25.33 -19.44 -19.36
CA LEU A 807 -26.20 -20.63 -19.58
C LEU A 807 -27.31 -20.63 -18.52
N TRP A 808 -28.32 -21.51 -18.70
CA TRP A 808 -29.41 -21.73 -17.75
C TRP A 808 -30.09 -20.42 -17.29
N ASN A 809 -30.54 -19.61 -18.25
CA ASN A 809 -31.16 -18.31 -17.95
C ASN A 809 -30.29 -17.39 -17.07
N ASP A 810 -29.01 -17.33 -17.42
CA ASP A 810 -27.97 -16.52 -16.71
C ASP A 810 -27.60 -17.02 -15.30
N GLN A 811 -28.04 -18.24 -14.93
CA GLN A 811 -27.68 -18.83 -13.64
C GLN A 811 -26.25 -19.37 -13.61
N LEU A 812 -25.75 -19.89 -14.75
CA LEU A 812 -24.37 -20.37 -14.87
C LEU A 812 -23.60 -19.49 -15.86
N GLY A 813 -22.52 -18.89 -15.41
CA GLY A 813 -21.52 -18.21 -16.22
C GLY A 813 -20.26 -19.06 -16.36
N ILE A 814 -19.79 -19.24 -17.58
CA ILE A 814 -18.49 -19.88 -17.88
C ILE A 814 -17.65 -18.83 -18.56
N ALA A 815 -16.47 -18.56 -18.02
CA ALA A 815 -15.53 -17.62 -18.61
C ALA A 815 -14.18 -18.27 -18.84
N LEU A 816 -13.58 -17.96 -19.98
CA LEU A 816 -12.22 -18.32 -20.33
C LEU A 816 -11.46 -17.04 -20.62
N TYR A 817 -10.22 -16.96 -20.16
CA TYR A 817 -9.35 -15.83 -20.46
C TYR A 817 -7.91 -16.25 -20.75
N VAL A 818 -7.27 -15.47 -21.59
CA VAL A 818 -5.86 -15.60 -21.94
C VAL A 818 -5.26 -14.20 -21.93
N ASN A 819 -4.36 -13.93 -21.01
CA ASN A 819 -3.52 -12.75 -21.00
C ASN A 819 -2.29 -13.03 -21.84
N ARG A 820 -1.80 -12.04 -22.57
CA ARG A 820 -0.67 -12.18 -23.50
C ARG A 820 -0.88 -13.32 -24.52
N LEU A 821 -2.11 -13.43 -25.06
CA LEU A 821 -2.38 -14.31 -26.22
C LEU A 821 -1.40 -14.04 -27.36
N LEU A 822 -1.07 -12.76 -27.56
CA LEU A 822 0.02 -12.28 -28.41
C LEU A 822 0.76 -11.21 -27.60
N SER A 823 2.08 -11.31 -27.55
CA SER A 823 2.96 -10.29 -26.97
C SER A 823 4.01 -9.87 -27.98
N ILE A 824 4.12 -8.55 -28.18
CA ILE A 824 5.14 -7.94 -29.03
C ILE A 824 6.04 -7.11 -28.12
N ALA A 825 7.21 -7.64 -27.80
CA ALA A 825 8.18 -7.05 -26.91
C ALA A 825 9.59 -7.20 -27.49
N PRO A 826 10.07 -6.23 -28.27
CA PRO A 826 11.39 -6.31 -28.90
C PRO A 826 12.50 -6.33 -27.86
N ASP A 827 13.55 -7.09 -28.15
CA ASP A 827 14.80 -7.07 -27.38
C ASP A 827 15.43 -5.67 -27.43
N TYR A 828 16.22 -5.34 -26.43
CA TYR A 828 16.88 -4.04 -26.34
C TYR A 828 18.23 -4.14 -25.64
N TYR A 829 19.03 -3.08 -25.72
CA TYR A 829 20.33 -3.01 -25.07
C TYR A 829 20.31 -2.05 -23.87
N VAL A 830 20.94 -2.46 -22.78
CA VAL A 830 21.22 -1.61 -21.61
C VAL A 830 22.72 -1.65 -21.37
N THR A 831 23.38 -0.50 -21.44
CA THR A 831 24.84 -0.40 -21.26
C THR A 831 25.65 -1.42 -22.09
N GLY A 832 25.19 -1.66 -23.32
CA GLY A 832 25.84 -2.60 -24.24
C GLY A 832 25.46 -4.08 -24.05
N ILE A 833 24.63 -4.41 -23.03
CA ILE A 833 24.19 -5.78 -22.75
C ILE A 833 22.79 -6.00 -23.33
N LEU A 834 22.66 -7.02 -24.18
CA LEU A 834 21.38 -7.41 -24.77
C LEU A 834 20.43 -7.92 -23.69
N GLN A 835 19.25 -7.31 -23.61
CA GLN A 835 18.13 -7.73 -22.77
C GLN A 835 17.08 -8.40 -23.65
N ARG A 836 16.95 -9.71 -23.51
CA ARG A 836 15.89 -10.48 -24.17
C ARG A 836 14.61 -10.43 -23.37
N ARG A 837 13.47 -10.33 -24.09
CA ARG A 837 12.15 -10.23 -23.48
C ARG A 837 11.30 -11.43 -23.88
N TYR A 838 11.02 -12.26 -22.90
CA TYR A 838 10.13 -13.41 -23.07
C TYR A 838 8.88 -13.20 -22.25
N SER A 839 7.72 -13.36 -22.86
CA SER A 839 6.45 -13.40 -22.14
C SER A 839 5.65 -14.62 -22.58
N SER A 840 5.19 -15.40 -21.61
CA SER A 840 4.34 -16.56 -21.85
C SER A 840 2.87 -16.16 -21.73
N PRO A 841 1.96 -16.77 -22.51
CA PRO A 841 0.53 -16.64 -22.27
C PRO A 841 0.17 -17.09 -20.85
N TYR A 842 -0.73 -16.36 -20.21
CA TYR A 842 -1.31 -16.72 -18.92
C TYR A 842 -2.81 -16.92 -19.09
N PHE A 843 -3.33 -18.08 -18.74
CA PHE A 843 -4.71 -18.44 -19.00
C PHE A 843 -5.40 -19.02 -17.76
N GLY A 844 -6.72 -18.93 -17.77
CA GLY A 844 -7.55 -19.49 -16.72
C GLY A 844 -9.00 -19.60 -17.13
N MET A 845 -9.76 -20.26 -16.28
CA MET A 845 -11.20 -20.44 -16.41
C MET A 845 -11.92 -20.09 -15.11
N GLU A 846 -13.16 -19.67 -15.25
CA GLU A 846 -14.04 -19.39 -14.14
C GLU A 846 -15.44 -19.93 -14.37
N LEU A 847 -16.03 -20.47 -13.32
CA LEU A 847 -17.43 -20.89 -13.25
C LEU A 847 -18.13 -20.05 -12.19
N ASN A 848 -19.20 -19.40 -12.57
CA ASN A 848 -20.05 -18.61 -11.68
C ASN A 848 -21.46 -19.19 -11.68
N LEU A 849 -21.93 -19.62 -10.51
CA LEU A 849 -23.29 -20.13 -10.32
C LEU A 849 -24.09 -19.14 -9.47
N LYS A 850 -25.31 -18.81 -9.92
CA LYS A 850 -26.23 -17.92 -9.23
C LYS A 850 -27.63 -18.53 -9.17
N LEU A 851 -28.10 -18.92 -7.96
CA LEU A 851 -29.36 -19.60 -7.68
C LEU A 851 -30.29 -18.80 -6.78
#